data_4b81b5deef5b50fdf28263e5e02533f5
#
_entry.id   4b81b5deef5b50fdf28263e5e02533f5
#
_cell.length_a   1.000
_cell.length_b   1.000
_cell.length_c   1.000
_cell.angle_alpha   90.00
_cell.angle_beta   90.00
_cell.angle_gamma   90.00
#
_symmetry.space_group_name_H-M   'P 1'
#
loop_
_entity.id
_entity.type
_entity.pdbx_description
1 polymer ?
#
loop_
_entity_poly.entity_id
_entity_poly.type
_entity_poly.pdbx_seq_one_letter_code
_entity_poly.pdbx_strand_id
1 'polypeptide(L)'
;MVFYECQICILGYARLAQMTIIELESKQGNTMSSASQLNDKQLEAMKYTQGPLLVLAGAGSGKTSVITRKVAHLVQNCGIPAHRITAMTFTNKAAREMKERVGKLLSREEAKGLSVSTFHTFGLNLLRLELKHTPLKNNFSILDADDCKRILMDLMHRDNLSGAESKELIAKAMRMISDWKNDLIPPEQAHTTCETAEDVQFAHLYQLYERNLRAYNAVDFDDLIVMPTRLLQENAEVRDKWQNRVRYLLVDEYQDTNTAQYILVKLLVGVMGQFTAVGDDDQSIYAWRGAKPENMALLKEDFPNLKVIKLEQNYRSTSRILKAANTVIGNNPHIFEKKLWSDKGHGDIIRIITCRNDDDEAERVVKDVITHKLMNGKSWKDYAILYRGNFQARVLETQLRQMQIPYKLSGGQSFFGRAEIKDVMSYLRIIINPEDDSAFLRIINTPKRAIGPVTLEKLGLFAQENHLSLLTAANDQRLTMVIPRKATTQLAEFADFIGNFTRNLLEDDEPVPIIRQMMLEAGYIDYVKEQAATPAQEKTKLDNIEVLYSSIQSLINRAEDVDEKNIESVIRKMVLLDMLEQQQEEEDTDKVNLLTLHAAKGLEFPYVYMIGLEEELLPHKNSIAAETIEEERRLMYVGITRARQGLTLTLAEQRKNGGQMKQMTPSRFLDELPQDDLDWLGRKKKLAGNIDPKLQAQHYLENLRALIKR
;
A
#
# COMPACT_ATOMS: atom_id res chain seq x y z
N MET A 1 30.16 -63.22 -44.31
CA MET A 1 30.07 -63.33 -42.84
C MET A 1 30.35 -62.01 -42.09
N VAL A 2 30.95 -61.03 -42.73
CA VAL A 2 31.27 -59.73 -42.10
C VAL A 2 30.12 -58.69 -42.17
N PHE A 3 29.11 -58.90 -43.03
CA PHE A 3 27.96 -57.99 -43.19
C PHE A 3 26.81 -58.23 -42.19
N TYR A 4 26.77 -59.37 -41.49
CA TYR A 4 25.70 -59.67 -40.53
C TYR A 4 26.01 -59.20 -39.11
N GLU A 5 27.26 -59.03 -38.73
CA GLU A 5 27.64 -58.54 -37.41
C GLU A 5 27.45 -57.03 -37.25
N CYS A 6 27.53 -56.27 -38.36
CA CYS A 6 27.38 -54.79 -38.31
C CYS A 6 25.91 -54.32 -38.11
N GLN A 7 24.93 -55.13 -38.58
CA GLN A 7 23.50 -54.81 -38.39
C GLN A 7 23.03 -55.07 -36.97
N ILE A 8 23.59 -56.08 -36.27
CA ILE A 8 23.23 -56.38 -34.89
C ILE A 8 23.78 -55.31 -33.90
N CYS A 9 24.97 -54.78 -34.18
CA CYS A 9 25.56 -53.68 -33.41
C CYS A 9 24.77 -52.39 -33.56
N ILE A 10 24.32 -52.03 -34.75
CA ILE A 10 23.52 -50.80 -35.00
C ILE A 10 22.14 -50.88 -34.36
N LEU A 11 21.47 -52.03 -34.38
CA LEU A 11 20.18 -52.26 -33.71
C LEU A 11 20.34 -52.30 -32.17
N GLY A 12 21.46 -52.78 -31.64
CA GLY A 12 21.80 -52.75 -30.22
C GLY A 12 22.03 -51.34 -29.72
N TYR A 13 22.76 -50.51 -30.45
CA TYR A 13 22.98 -49.07 -30.09
C TYR A 13 21.71 -48.25 -30.21
N ALA A 14 20.85 -48.48 -31.21
CA ALA A 14 19.56 -47.81 -31.32
C ALA A 14 18.60 -48.15 -30.18
N ARG A 15 18.58 -49.41 -29.69
CA ARG A 15 17.82 -49.83 -28.54
C ARG A 15 18.34 -49.26 -27.20
N LEU A 16 19.69 -49.22 -27.02
CA LEU A 16 20.31 -48.60 -25.87
C LEU A 16 20.04 -47.08 -25.84
N ALA A 17 20.14 -46.39 -26.99
CA ALA A 17 19.83 -44.97 -27.09
C ALA A 17 18.35 -44.67 -26.80
N GLN A 18 17.40 -45.49 -27.26
CA GLN A 18 15.98 -45.39 -26.92
C GLN A 18 15.68 -45.70 -25.43
N MET A 19 16.37 -46.67 -24.84
CA MET A 19 16.23 -46.97 -23.40
C MET A 19 16.82 -45.81 -22.55
N THR A 20 17.93 -45.23 -22.96
CA THR A 20 18.54 -44.06 -22.25
C THR A 20 17.69 -42.79 -22.39
N ILE A 21 17.03 -42.58 -23.52
CA ILE A 21 16.09 -41.47 -23.70
C ILE A 21 14.83 -41.68 -22.83
N ILE A 22 14.30 -42.90 -22.79
CA ILE A 22 13.14 -43.23 -21.93
C ILE A 22 13.51 -43.16 -20.43
N GLU A 23 14.73 -43.55 -20.03
CA GLU A 23 15.20 -43.38 -18.65
C GLU A 23 15.50 -41.92 -18.30
N LEU A 24 15.97 -41.09 -19.26
CA LEU A 24 16.11 -39.66 -19.07
C LEU A 24 14.78 -38.94 -19.02
N GLU A 25 13.80 -39.33 -19.83
CA GLU A 25 12.41 -38.82 -19.73
C GLU A 25 11.73 -39.26 -18.44
N SER A 26 11.94 -40.52 -17.97
CA SER A 26 11.40 -41.00 -16.70
C SER A 26 12.09 -40.41 -15.46
N LYS A 27 13.37 -40.02 -15.56
CA LYS A 27 14.08 -39.29 -14.48
C LYS A 27 13.79 -37.80 -14.47
N GLN A 28 13.43 -37.18 -15.60
CA GLN A 28 12.90 -35.82 -15.62
C GLN A 28 11.43 -35.72 -15.15
N GLY A 29 10.69 -36.85 -15.18
CA GLY A 29 9.31 -36.90 -14.69
C GLY A 29 9.14 -37.04 -13.16
N ASN A 30 10.21 -37.29 -12.38
CA ASN A 30 10.07 -37.65 -10.97
C ASN A 30 10.76 -36.74 -9.95
N THR A 31 11.09 -35.49 -10.31
CA THR A 31 11.57 -34.47 -9.36
C THR A 31 10.85 -33.12 -9.49
N MET A 32 9.61 -33.12 -9.95
CA MET A 32 8.70 -32.00 -9.70
C MET A 32 7.82 -32.35 -8.49
N SER A 33 8.24 -31.89 -7.30
CA SER A 33 7.32 -31.67 -6.20
C SER A 33 6.10 -30.94 -6.75
N SER A 34 4.90 -31.20 -6.24
CA SER A 34 3.59 -30.67 -6.62
C SER A 34 3.47 -29.15 -6.60
N ALA A 35 4.32 -28.45 -7.34
CA ALA A 35 4.13 -27.07 -7.72
C ALA A 35 2.98 -27.05 -8.73
N SER A 36 1.85 -26.48 -8.38
CA SER A 36 0.61 -26.40 -9.15
C SER A 36 0.91 -26.20 -10.65
N GLN A 37 0.55 -27.17 -11.47
CA GLN A 37 0.62 -27.02 -12.93
C GLN A 37 -0.25 -25.82 -13.32
N LEU A 38 0.27 -24.94 -14.19
CA LEU A 38 -0.52 -23.86 -14.79
C LEU A 38 -1.63 -24.49 -15.63
N ASN A 39 -2.83 -23.92 -15.59
CA ASN A 39 -3.87 -24.28 -16.52
C ASN A 39 -3.56 -23.75 -17.94
N ASP A 40 -4.31 -24.18 -18.95
CA ASP A 40 -4.05 -23.82 -20.35
C ASP A 40 -4.00 -22.31 -20.59
N LYS A 41 -4.90 -21.54 -19.95
CA LYS A 41 -4.95 -20.08 -20.10
C LYS A 41 -3.76 -19.38 -19.39
N GLN A 42 -3.38 -19.88 -18.24
CA GLN A 42 -2.19 -19.40 -17.54
C GLN A 42 -0.92 -19.72 -18.34
N LEU A 43 -0.85 -20.92 -18.92
CA LEU A 43 0.26 -21.35 -19.76
C LEU A 43 0.32 -20.54 -21.07
N GLU A 44 -0.83 -20.27 -21.69
CA GLU A 44 -0.94 -19.38 -22.84
C GLU A 44 -0.41 -17.97 -22.51
N ALA A 45 -0.86 -17.39 -21.39
CA ALA A 45 -0.42 -16.07 -20.94
C ALA A 45 1.08 -16.03 -20.62
N MET A 46 1.62 -17.08 -20.00
CA MET A 46 3.05 -17.19 -19.68
C MET A 46 3.89 -17.25 -20.97
N LYS A 47 3.50 -18.06 -21.94
CA LYS A 47 4.28 -18.31 -23.17
C LYS A 47 4.17 -17.18 -24.22
N TYR A 48 3.13 -16.35 -24.18
CA TYR A 48 2.95 -15.30 -25.17
C TYR A 48 3.98 -14.17 -24.97
N THR A 49 4.87 -13.98 -25.93
CA THR A 49 5.98 -13.01 -25.86
C THR A 49 6.15 -12.19 -27.15
N GLN A 50 5.23 -12.34 -28.11
CA GLN A 50 5.35 -11.76 -29.45
C GLN A 50 4.82 -10.33 -29.57
N GLY A 51 4.33 -9.73 -28.48
CA GLY A 51 3.75 -8.38 -28.50
C GLY A 51 3.08 -8.02 -27.18
N PRO A 52 2.27 -6.95 -27.18
CA PRO A 52 1.54 -6.49 -26.01
C PRO A 52 0.51 -7.53 -25.56
N LEU A 53 0.46 -7.76 -24.25
CA LEU A 53 -0.46 -8.69 -23.63
C LEU A 53 -1.18 -8.05 -22.46
N LEU A 54 -2.51 -8.14 -22.45
CA LEU A 54 -3.35 -7.86 -21.31
C LEU A 54 -3.92 -9.17 -20.75
N VAL A 55 -3.60 -9.48 -19.50
CA VAL A 55 -4.15 -10.61 -18.77
C VAL A 55 -5.24 -10.11 -17.82
N LEU A 56 -6.49 -10.38 -18.16
CA LEU A 56 -7.64 -10.10 -17.31
C LEU A 56 -7.77 -11.24 -16.31
N ALA A 57 -7.32 -11.02 -15.10
CA ALA A 57 -7.14 -12.07 -14.11
C ALA A 57 -7.98 -11.77 -12.86
N GLY A 58 -9.12 -12.40 -12.73
CA GLY A 58 -9.99 -12.24 -11.57
C GLY A 58 -9.34 -12.59 -10.24
N ALA A 59 -10.03 -12.29 -9.14
CA ALA A 59 -9.55 -12.62 -7.80
C ALA A 59 -9.20 -14.11 -7.69
N GLY A 60 -8.03 -14.44 -7.12
CA GLY A 60 -7.61 -15.82 -6.88
C GLY A 60 -7.31 -16.67 -8.13
N SER A 61 -7.20 -16.08 -9.32
CA SER A 61 -6.90 -16.78 -10.57
C SER A 61 -5.41 -17.05 -10.82
N GLY A 62 -4.53 -16.68 -9.87
CA GLY A 62 -3.09 -16.92 -9.94
C GLY A 62 -2.30 -15.88 -10.72
N LYS A 63 -2.73 -14.60 -10.76
CA LYS A 63 -2.03 -13.47 -11.38
C LYS A 63 -0.52 -13.49 -11.15
N THR A 64 -0.11 -13.45 -9.89
CA THR A 64 1.31 -13.41 -9.50
C THR A 64 2.09 -14.66 -9.95
N SER A 65 1.43 -15.83 -10.00
CA SER A 65 2.06 -17.06 -10.50
C SER A 65 2.36 -16.95 -11.99
N VAL A 66 1.45 -16.37 -12.78
CA VAL A 66 1.68 -16.15 -14.22
C VAL A 66 2.84 -15.18 -14.43
N ILE A 67 2.85 -14.04 -13.73
CA ILE A 67 3.91 -13.03 -13.86
C ILE A 67 5.28 -13.62 -13.52
N THR A 68 5.41 -14.28 -12.35
CA THR A 68 6.69 -14.80 -11.88
C THR A 68 7.24 -15.91 -12.79
N ARG A 69 6.38 -16.81 -13.26
CA ARG A 69 6.77 -17.86 -14.22
C ARG A 69 7.08 -17.29 -15.60
N LYS A 70 6.37 -16.21 -16.02
CA LYS A 70 6.69 -15.51 -17.26
C LYS A 70 8.07 -14.86 -17.20
N VAL A 71 8.44 -14.23 -16.08
CA VAL A 71 9.81 -13.72 -15.89
C VAL A 71 10.85 -14.84 -16.07
N ALA A 72 10.63 -16.00 -15.41
CA ALA A 72 11.52 -17.14 -15.59
C ALA A 72 11.56 -17.63 -17.04
N HIS A 73 10.43 -17.71 -17.71
CA HIS A 73 10.32 -18.09 -19.13
C HIS A 73 11.08 -17.12 -20.06
N LEU A 74 10.96 -15.80 -19.82
CA LEU A 74 11.67 -14.77 -20.60
C LEU A 74 13.19 -14.93 -20.48
N VAL A 75 13.68 -15.23 -19.29
CA VAL A 75 15.12 -15.43 -19.04
C VAL A 75 15.60 -16.75 -19.62
N GLN A 76 14.99 -17.87 -19.24
CA GLN A 76 15.50 -19.22 -19.52
C GLN A 76 15.20 -19.71 -20.94
N ASN A 77 14.01 -19.38 -21.48
CA ASN A 77 13.56 -19.90 -22.75
C ASN A 77 13.64 -18.88 -23.89
N CYS A 78 13.47 -17.58 -23.60
CA CYS A 78 13.54 -16.52 -24.61
C CYS A 78 14.91 -15.85 -24.64
N GLY A 79 15.81 -16.14 -23.70
CA GLY A 79 17.18 -15.61 -23.66
C GLY A 79 17.26 -14.11 -23.40
N ILE A 80 16.22 -13.49 -22.83
CA ILE A 80 16.24 -12.06 -22.47
C ILE A 80 17.02 -11.91 -21.17
N PRO A 81 18.12 -11.14 -21.18
CA PRO A 81 18.90 -10.92 -19.96
C PRO A 81 18.05 -10.29 -18.85
N ALA A 82 18.14 -10.81 -17.63
CA ALA A 82 17.31 -10.37 -16.50
C ALA A 82 17.38 -8.86 -16.25
N HIS A 83 18.55 -8.22 -16.44
CA HIS A 83 18.71 -6.78 -16.28
C HIS A 83 17.94 -5.93 -17.31
N ARG A 84 17.36 -6.55 -18.34
CA ARG A 84 16.50 -5.92 -19.35
C ARG A 84 15.01 -6.20 -19.13
N ILE A 85 14.67 -6.91 -18.06
CA ILE A 85 13.29 -7.18 -17.66
C ILE A 85 12.97 -6.32 -16.46
N THR A 86 11.85 -5.62 -16.53
CA THR A 86 11.32 -4.81 -15.44
C THR A 86 9.93 -5.28 -15.06
N ALA A 87 9.70 -5.54 -13.78
CA ALA A 87 8.38 -5.85 -13.23
C ALA A 87 7.97 -4.75 -12.23
N MET A 88 6.80 -4.17 -12.45
CA MET A 88 6.23 -3.11 -11.62
C MET A 88 4.97 -3.57 -10.92
N THR A 89 4.80 -3.13 -9.68
CA THR A 89 3.61 -3.38 -8.87
C THR A 89 3.28 -2.16 -8.00
N PHE A 90 2.19 -2.21 -7.23
CA PHE A 90 1.72 -1.04 -6.45
C PHE A 90 2.28 -0.98 -5.04
N THR A 91 2.62 -2.10 -4.42
CA THR A 91 3.08 -2.14 -3.01
C THR A 91 4.46 -2.75 -2.88
N ASN A 92 5.24 -2.26 -1.92
CA ASN A 92 6.56 -2.84 -1.61
C ASN A 92 6.47 -4.31 -1.20
N LYS A 93 5.38 -4.70 -0.53
CA LYS A 93 5.08 -6.09 -0.18
C LYS A 93 4.95 -6.96 -1.43
N ALA A 94 4.10 -6.56 -2.39
CA ALA A 94 3.93 -7.31 -3.63
C ALA A 94 5.23 -7.41 -4.44
N ALA A 95 6.05 -6.34 -4.46
CA ALA A 95 7.35 -6.34 -5.12
C ALA A 95 8.32 -7.35 -4.46
N ARG A 96 8.34 -7.41 -3.13
CA ARG A 96 9.16 -8.36 -2.36
C ARG A 96 8.71 -9.80 -2.60
N GLU A 97 7.41 -10.09 -2.44
CA GLU A 97 6.86 -11.42 -2.72
C GLU A 97 7.15 -11.88 -4.15
N MET A 98 7.00 -10.97 -5.13
CA MET A 98 7.31 -11.27 -6.52
C MET A 98 8.79 -11.61 -6.69
N LYS A 99 9.69 -10.84 -6.08
CA LYS A 99 11.14 -11.06 -6.11
C LYS A 99 11.52 -12.39 -5.47
N GLU A 100 10.95 -12.74 -4.33
CA GLU A 100 11.16 -14.02 -3.65
C GLU A 100 10.68 -15.21 -4.49
N ARG A 101 9.48 -15.10 -5.10
CA ARG A 101 8.93 -16.15 -5.96
C ARG A 101 9.75 -16.35 -7.23
N VAL A 102 10.24 -15.27 -7.84
CA VAL A 102 11.16 -15.36 -8.98
C VAL A 102 12.49 -15.99 -8.56
N GLY A 103 13.03 -15.63 -7.39
CA GLY A 103 14.26 -16.22 -6.84
C GLY A 103 14.17 -17.71 -6.52
N LYS A 104 12.95 -18.28 -6.42
CA LYS A 104 12.73 -19.73 -6.32
C LYS A 104 12.69 -20.43 -7.69
N LEU A 105 12.51 -19.68 -8.77
CA LEU A 105 12.43 -20.19 -10.14
C LEU A 105 13.71 -20.00 -10.94
N LEU A 106 14.49 -18.97 -10.61
CA LEU A 106 15.76 -18.62 -11.25
C LEU A 106 16.90 -18.74 -10.25
N SER A 107 18.05 -19.17 -10.73
CA SER A 107 19.28 -19.11 -9.94
C SER A 107 19.69 -17.64 -9.68
N ARG A 108 20.57 -17.41 -8.72
CA ARG A 108 21.08 -16.08 -8.38
C ARG A 108 21.77 -15.39 -9.57
N GLU A 109 22.45 -16.16 -10.39
CA GLU A 109 23.11 -15.69 -11.61
C GLU A 109 22.11 -15.31 -12.69
N GLU A 110 21.11 -16.17 -12.96
CA GLU A 110 20.04 -15.90 -13.94
C GLU A 110 19.21 -14.67 -13.56
N ALA A 111 18.95 -14.45 -12.27
CA ALA A 111 18.16 -13.30 -11.78
C ALA A 111 18.98 -12.01 -11.62
N LYS A 112 20.29 -12.03 -11.94
CA LYS A 112 21.17 -10.86 -11.71
C LYS A 112 20.74 -9.66 -12.53
N GLY A 113 20.45 -8.55 -11.83
CA GLY A 113 20.04 -7.28 -12.44
C GLY A 113 18.55 -7.18 -12.79
N LEU A 114 17.72 -8.20 -12.49
CA LEU A 114 16.27 -8.11 -12.64
C LEU A 114 15.71 -6.95 -11.80
N SER A 115 14.93 -6.08 -12.44
CA SER A 115 14.25 -4.96 -11.76
C SER A 115 12.84 -5.38 -11.35
N VAL A 116 12.61 -5.53 -10.03
CA VAL A 116 11.26 -5.74 -9.46
C VAL A 116 11.04 -4.65 -8.42
N SER A 117 10.08 -3.76 -8.63
CA SER A 117 9.86 -2.59 -7.77
C SER A 117 8.43 -2.06 -7.86
N THR A 118 8.11 -1.08 -7.01
CA THR A 118 6.91 -0.27 -7.21
C THR A 118 7.14 0.80 -8.28
N PHE A 119 6.07 1.38 -8.83
CA PHE A 119 6.17 2.53 -9.74
C PHE A 119 6.98 3.67 -9.14
N HIS A 120 6.73 4.03 -7.88
CA HIS A 120 7.45 5.09 -7.16
C HIS A 120 8.95 4.77 -7.02
N THR A 121 9.30 3.54 -6.64
CA THR A 121 10.71 3.13 -6.53
C THR A 121 11.39 3.14 -7.90
N PHE A 122 10.69 2.74 -8.96
CA PHE A 122 11.21 2.81 -10.32
C PHE A 122 11.48 4.25 -10.73
N GLY A 123 10.49 5.15 -10.53
CA GLY A 123 10.61 6.56 -10.85
C GLY A 123 11.73 7.26 -10.07
N LEU A 124 11.84 6.99 -8.77
CA LEU A 124 12.95 7.49 -7.93
C LEU A 124 14.32 7.06 -8.50
N ASN A 125 14.46 5.79 -8.88
CA ASN A 125 15.70 5.28 -9.45
C ASN A 125 16.02 5.92 -10.82
N LEU A 126 14.98 6.16 -11.64
CA LEU A 126 15.12 6.87 -12.91
C LEU A 126 15.61 8.29 -12.68
N LEU A 127 14.97 9.05 -11.78
CA LEU A 127 15.38 10.43 -11.46
C LEU A 127 16.82 10.50 -10.95
N ARG A 128 17.24 9.57 -10.09
CA ARG A 128 18.62 9.52 -9.58
C ARG A 128 19.66 9.23 -10.67
N LEU A 129 19.31 8.35 -11.62
CA LEU A 129 20.21 8.00 -12.73
C LEU A 129 20.29 9.09 -13.81
N GLU A 130 19.21 9.84 -13.98
CA GLU A 130 19.11 10.89 -15.01
C GLU A 130 19.10 12.30 -14.40
N LEU A 131 19.68 12.46 -13.22
CA LEU A 131 19.63 13.70 -12.44
C LEU A 131 20.10 14.93 -13.24
N LYS A 132 21.11 14.76 -14.10
CA LYS A 132 21.63 15.79 -15.00
C LYS A 132 20.62 16.36 -16.00
N HIS A 133 19.53 15.63 -16.24
CA HIS A 133 18.44 16.04 -17.14
C HIS A 133 17.20 16.53 -16.38
N THR A 134 17.30 16.70 -15.07
CA THR A 134 16.23 17.17 -14.20
C THR A 134 16.64 18.48 -13.52
N PRO A 135 15.70 19.28 -13.03
CA PRO A 135 16.05 20.47 -12.22
C PRO A 135 16.52 20.11 -10.80
N LEU A 136 16.51 18.83 -10.42
CA LEU A 136 16.90 18.34 -9.11
C LEU A 136 18.42 18.25 -8.98
N LYS A 137 18.90 18.38 -7.74
CA LYS A 137 20.29 18.16 -7.36
C LYS A 137 20.48 16.83 -6.66
N ASN A 138 21.74 16.45 -6.47
CA ASN A 138 22.09 15.33 -5.62
C ASN A 138 21.41 15.48 -4.24
N ASN A 139 20.99 14.36 -3.67
CA ASN A 139 20.39 14.32 -2.34
C ASN A 139 19.07 15.12 -2.21
N PHE A 140 18.26 15.21 -3.28
CA PHE A 140 16.94 15.80 -3.17
C PHE A 140 16.07 15.08 -2.12
N SER A 141 15.24 15.85 -1.41
CA SER A 141 14.35 15.36 -0.37
C SER A 141 13.05 14.82 -0.95
N ILE A 142 12.51 13.77 -0.31
CA ILE A 142 11.18 13.25 -0.62
C ILE A 142 10.27 13.63 0.54
N LEU A 143 9.28 14.47 0.28
CA LEU A 143 8.34 14.95 1.28
C LEU A 143 7.15 13.99 1.41
N ASP A 144 6.75 13.72 2.65
CA ASP A 144 5.56 12.93 2.91
C ASP A 144 4.28 13.81 2.91
N ALA A 145 3.11 13.17 3.02
CA ALA A 145 1.83 13.87 2.98
C ALA A 145 1.66 14.92 4.11
N ASP A 146 2.27 14.69 5.29
CA ASP A 146 2.22 15.64 6.40
C ASP A 146 3.12 16.85 6.12
N ASP A 147 4.28 16.65 5.49
CA ASP A 147 5.17 17.72 5.07
C ASP A 147 4.53 18.57 3.97
N CYS A 148 3.94 17.92 2.95
CA CYS A 148 3.18 18.60 1.89
C CYS A 148 2.02 19.43 2.45
N LYS A 149 1.28 18.85 3.40
CA LYS A 149 0.18 19.53 4.09
C LYS A 149 0.65 20.79 4.83
N ARG A 150 1.80 20.72 5.53
CA ARG A 150 2.36 21.89 6.23
C ARG A 150 2.71 23.00 5.26
N ILE A 151 3.38 22.68 4.15
CA ILE A 151 3.70 23.65 3.10
C ILE A 151 2.43 24.34 2.58
N LEU A 152 1.38 23.56 2.27
CA LEU A 152 0.12 24.11 1.79
C LEU A 152 -0.58 24.98 2.83
N MET A 153 -0.60 24.56 4.10
CA MET A 153 -1.14 25.37 5.18
C MET A 153 -0.42 26.74 5.30
N ASP A 154 0.90 26.73 5.27
CA ASP A 154 1.70 27.96 5.34
C ASP A 154 1.45 28.88 4.13
N LEU A 155 1.31 28.33 2.94
CA LEU A 155 0.96 29.06 1.73
C LEU A 155 -0.44 29.67 1.82
N MET A 156 -1.44 28.91 2.26
CA MET A 156 -2.83 29.39 2.42
C MET A 156 -2.93 30.50 3.46
N HIS A 157 -2.21 30.40 4.58
CA HIS A 157 -2.15 31.47 5.58
C HIS A 157 -1.51 32.75 5.03
N ARG A 158 -0.47 32.63 4.24
CA ARG A 158 0.25 33.75 3.65
C ARG A 158 -0.60 34.51 2.64
N ASP A 159 -1.36 33.81 1.82
CA ASP A 159 -2.23 34.40 0.80
C ASP A 159 -3.59 34.86 1.38
N ASN A 160 -3.75 34.82 2.71
CA ASN A 160 -4.98 35.18 3.43
C ASN A 160 -6.23 34.48 2.90
N LEU A 161 -6.10 33.21 2.48
CA LEU A 161 -7.24 32.44 2.03
C LEU A 161 -8.20 32.18 3.20
N SER A 162 -9.44 32.57 3.02
CA SER A 162 -10.50 32.36 4.03
C SER A 162 -10.64 30.85 4.27
N GLY A 163 -10.51 30.42 5.54
CA GLY A 163 -10.56 29.02 5.91
C GLY A 163 -9.24 28.27 5.85
N ALA A 164 -8.08 28.98 5.79
CA ALA A 164 -6.74 28.37 5.81
C ALA A 164 -6.50 27.39 6.99
N GLU A 165 -7.28 27.48 8.06
CA GLU A 165 -7.25 26.54 9.20
C GLU A 165 -8.19 25.35 9.03
N SER A 166 -9.06 25.35 8.01
CA SER A 166 -10.00 24.26 7.75
C SER A 166 -9.27 23.02 7.24
N LYS A 167 -9.32 21.94 8.01
CA LYS A 167 -8.77 20.64 7.61
C LYS A 167 -9.39 20.11 6.31
N GLU A 168 -10.65 20.45 6.06
CA GLU A 168 -11.39 20.05 4.86
C GLU A 168 -10.89 20.77 3.62
N LEU A 169 -10.66 22.09 3.72
CA LEU A 169 -10.17 22.90 2.62
C LEU A 169 -8.75 22.48 2.22
N ILE A 170 -7.88 22.27 3.21
CA ILE A 170 -6.50 21.79 2.98
C ILE A 170 -6.52 20.43 2.30
N ALA A 171 -7.36 19.50 2.78
CA ALA A 171 -7.47 18.18 2.18
C ALA A 171 -8.03 18.23 0.74
N LYS A 172 -8.92 19.18 0.45
CA LYS A 172 -9.44 19.44 -0.90
C LYS A 172 -8.34 19.99 -1.82
N ALA A 173 -7.58 20.99 -1.36
CA ALA A 173 -6.47 21.55 -2.11
C ALA A 173 -5.39 20.48 -2.41
N MET A 174 -4.99 19.70 -1.40
CA MET A 174 -4.04 18.59 -1.60
C MET A 174 -4.51 17.59 -2.66
N ARG A 175 -5.78 17.20 -2.60
CA ARG A 175 -6.36 16.27 -3.57
C ARG A 175 -6.33 16.85 -4.97
N MET A 176 -6.77 18.10 -5.14
CA MET A 176 -6.84 18.72 -6.45
C MET A 176 -5.46 18.92 -7.08
N ILE A 177 -4.45 19.29 -6.29
CA ILE A 177 -3.06 19.37 -6.75
C ILE A 177 -2.55 17.98 -7.17
N SER A 178 -2.83 16.94 -6.38
CA SER A 178 -2.48 15.57 -6.73
C SER A 178 -3.17 15.10 -8.02
N ASP A 179 -4.45 15.41 -8.19
CA ASP A 179 -5.21 15.09 -9.41
C ASP A 179 -4.60 15.75 -10.65
N TRP A 180 -4.28 17.06 -10.60
CA TRP A 180 -3.58 17.74 -11.67
C TRP A 180 -2.22 17.14 -11.99
N LYS A 181 -1.41 16.83 -10.97
CA LYS A 181 -0.13 16.15 -11.14
C LYS A 181 -0.30 14.80 -11.85
N ASN A 182 -1.20 13.98 -11.33
CA ASN A 182 -1.45 12.64 -11.86
C ASN A 182 -2.05 12.64 -13.27
N ASP A 183 -2.74 13.72 -13.67
CA ASP A 183 -3.20 13.95 -15.02
C ASP A 183 -2.18 14.67 -15.90
N LEU A 184 -0.95 14.86 -15.41
CA LEU A 184 0.17 15.55 -16.10
C LEU A 184 -0.15 17.01 -16.47
N ILE A 185 -1.10 17.65 -15.79
CA ILE A 185 -1.44 19.06 -15.99
C ILE A 185 -0.39 19.91 -15.25
N PRO A 186 0.38 20.73 -15.96
CA PRO A 186 1.36 21.59 -15.30
C PRO A 186 0.69 22.75 -14.56
N PRO A 187 1.35 23.34 -13.55
CA PRO A 187 0.77 24.42 -12.76
C PRO A 187 0.26 25.59 -13.59
N GLU A 188 0.95 25.92 -14.69
CA GLU A 188 0.60 27.03 -15.58
C GLU A 188 -0.71 26.77 -16.35
N GLN A 189 -1.10 25.52 -16.49
CA GLN A 189 -2.31 25.10 -17.22
C GLN A 189 -3.46 24.71 -16.29
N ALA A 190 -3.23 24.55 -14.98
CA ALA A 190 -4.26 24.11 -14.05
C ALA A 190 -5.50 25.02 -14.05
N HIS A 191 -5.32 26.34 -14.27
CA HIS A 191 -6.43 27.28 -14.35
C HIS A 191 -7.42 27.02 -15.50
N THR A 192 -7.00 26.32 -16.56
CA THR A 192 -7.87 26.00 -17.70
C THR A 192 -8.89 24.91 -17.39
N THR A 193 -8.69 24.17 -16.31
CA THR A 193 -9.56 23.06 -15.86
C THR A 193 -10.45 23.46 -14.68
N CYS A 194 -10.36 24.73 -14.23
CA CYS A 194 -11.12 25.21 -13.08
C CYS A 194 -12.58 25.49 -13.44
N GLU A 195 -13.52 24.98 -12.65
CA GLU A 195 -14.94 25.20 -12.81
C GLU A 195 -15.48 26.22 -11.80
N THR A 196 -14.81 26.38 -10.64
CA THR A 196 -15.23 27.27 -9.57
C THR A 196 -14.14 28.30 -9.23
N ALA A 197 -14.54 29.39 -8.55
CA ALA A 197 -13.60 30.38 -8.04
C ALA A 197 -12.63 29.76 -7.00
N GLU A 198 -13.03 28.74 -6.27
CA GLU A 198 -12.19 28.00 -5.33
C GLU A 198 -11.11 27.21 -6.08
N ASP A 199 -11.46 26.57 -7.21
CA ASP A 199 -10.50 25.84 -8.03
C ASP A 199 -9.41 26.75 -8.60
N VAL A 200 -9.76 27.98 -8.97
CA VAL A 200 -8.77 28.99 -9.40
C VAL A 200 -7.80 29.34 -8.27
N GLN A 201 -8.27 29.42 -7.04
CA GLN A 201 -7.39 29.63 -5.89
C GLN A 201 -6.45 28.43 -5.67
N PHE A 202 -6.95 27.21 -5.84
CA PHE A 202 -6.11 26.01 -5.74
C PHE A 202 -5.10 25.92 -6.89
N ALA A 203 -5.44 26.37 -8.11
CA ALA A 203 -4.49 26.45 -9.22
C ALA A 203 -3.35 27.44 -8.92
N HIS A 204 -3.66 28.57 -8.29
CA HIS A 204 -2.64 29.50 -7.80
C HIS A 204 -1.77 28.87 -6.70
N LEU A 205 -2.41 28.19 -5.72
CA LEU A 205 -1.67 27.44 -4.69
C LEU A 205 -0.76 26.37 -5.28
N TYR A 206 -1.18 25.70 -6.35
CA TYR A 206 -0.37 24.70 -7.04
C TYR A 206 0.92 25.32 -7.60
N GLN A 207 0.84 26.49 -8.21
CA GLN A 207 2.04 27.21 -8.70
C GLN A 207 2.99 27.55 -7.56
N LEU A 208 2.47 28.06 -6.44
CA LEU A 208 3.29 28.39 -5.27
C LEU A 208 3.88 27.14 -4.63
N TYR A 209 3.12 26.05 -4.56
CA TYR A 209 3.55 24.77 -4.02
C TYR A 209 4.73 24.19 -4.82
N GLU A 210 4.61 24.11 -6.14
CA GLU A 210 5.68 23.64 -7.02
C GLU A 210 6.94 24.50 -6.91
N ARG A 211 6.77 25.83 -6.82
CA ARG A 211 7.89 26.74 -6.61
C ARG A 211 8.62 26.46 -5.28
N ASN A 212 7.87 26.17 -4.20
CA ASN A 212 8.47 25.81 -2.92
C ASN A 212 9.20 24.46 -2.99
N LEU A 213 8.62 23.44 -3.63
CA LEU A 213 9.30 22.15 -3.83
C LEU A 213 10.63 22.31 -4.55
N ARG A 214 10.67 23.12 -5.63
CA ARG A 214 11.91 23.41 -6.37
C ARG A 214 12.94 24.14 -5.50
N ALA A 215 12.50 25.14 -4.72
CA ALA A 215 13.38 25.89 -3.84
C ALA A 215 14.01 25.03 -2.74
N TYR A 216 13.26 24.05 -2.25
CA TYR A 216 13.74 23.09 -1.24
C TYR A 216 14.52 21.93 -1.83
N ASN A 217 14.74 21.89 -3.15
CA ASN A 217 15.26 20.70 -3.84
C ASN A 217 14.52 19.43 -3.38
N ALA A 218 13.19 19.50 -3.35
CA ALA A 218 12.34 18.46 -2.84
C ALA A 218 11.32 18.01 -3.90
N VAL A 219 10.86 16.78 -3.75
CA VAL A 219 9.77 16.18 -4.53
C VAL A 219 8.74 15.58 -3.57
N ASP A 220 7.48 15.56 -3.97
CA ASP A 220 6.47 14.76 -3.28
C ASP A 220 6.33 13.36 -3.91
N PHE A 221 5.39 12.58 -3.41
CA PHE A 221 5.17 11.22 -3.94
C PHE A 221 4.66 11.21 -5.38
N ASP A 222 3.83 12.18 -5.77
CA ASP A 222 3.33 12.27 -7.15
C ASP A 222 4.47 12.59 -8.12
N ASP A 223 5.41 13.45 -7.73
CA ASP A 223 6.59 13.79 -8.53
C ASP A 223 7.46 12.61 -8.88
N LEU A 224 7.49 11.57 -8.02
CA LEU A 224 8.24 10.34 -8.31
C LEU A 224 7.71 9.60 -9.56
N ILE A 225 6.51 9.94 -10.03
CA ILE A 225 5.91 9.41 -11.26
C ILE A 225 5.89 10.48 -12.34
N VAL A 226 5.44 11.68 -11.99
CA VAL A 226 5.20 12.78 -12.93
C VAL A 226 6.51 13.26 -13.57
N MET A 227 7.55 13.52 -12.77
CA MET A 227 8.82 13.99 -13.29
C MET A 227 9.52 12.99 -14.22
N PRO A 228 9.64 11.68 -13.89
CA PRO A 228 10.13 10.68 -14.83
C PRO A 228 9.32 10.63 -16.13
N THR A 229 7.99 10.74 -16.03
CA THR A 229 7.11 10.70 -17.19
C THR A 229 7.35 11.90 -18.11
N ARG A 230 7.40 13.11 -17.55
CA ARG A 230 7.72 14.33 -18.33
C ARG A 230 9.13 14.27 -18.91
N LEU A 231 10.11 13.81 -18.16
CA LEU A 231 11.48 13.65 -18.65
C LEU A 231 11.53 12.75 -19.90
N LEU A 232 10.82 11.62 -19.86
CA LEU A 232 10.75 10.70 -21.01
C LEU A 232 9.92 11.28 -22.18
N GLN A 233 8.94 12.15 -21.92
CA GLN A 233 8.20 12.85 -22.98
C GLN A 233 9.07 13.88 -23.70
N GLU A 234 9.79 14.68 -22.94
CA GLU A 234 10.52 15.86 -23.41
C GLU A 234 11.92 15.53 -23.95
N ASN A 235 12.57 14.47 -23.44
CA ASN A 235 13.93 14.10 -23.81
C ASN A 235 13.99 12.77 -24.55
N ALA A 236 14.13 12.84 -25.87
CA ALA A 236 14.20 11.66 -26.75
C ALA A 236 15.41 10.75 -26.44
N GLU A 237 16.57 11.34 -26.13
CA GLU A 237 17.79 10.56 -25.82
C GLU A 237 17.60 9.72 -24.55
N VAL A 238 17.07 10.32 -23.49
CA VAL A 238 16.76 9.61 -22.25
C VAL A 238 15.70 8.55 -22.50
N ARG A 239 14.64 8.85 -23.26
CA ARG A 239 13.60 7.89 -23.62
C ARG A 239 14.15 6.68 -24.36
N ASP A 240 14.96 6.90 -25.40
CA ASP A 240 15.56 5.81 -26.19
C ASP A 240 16.49 4.94 -25.33
N LYS A 241 17.28 5.56 -24.44
CA LYS A 241 18.11 4.85 -23.46
C LYS A 241 17.30 3.94 -22.58
N TRP A 242 16.15 4.42 -22.03
CA TRP A 242 15.31 3.63 -21.15
C TRP A 242 14.49 2.57 -21.89
N GLN A 243 14.02 2.81 -23.12
CA GLN A 243 13.39 1.80 -23.98
C GLN A 243 14.39 0.66 -24.29
N ASN A 244 15.66 0.99 -24.52
CA ASN A 244 16.70 0.00 -24.71
C ASN A 244 17.02 -0.78 -23.41
N ARG A 245 16.88 -0.15 -22.25
CA ARG A 245 17.10 -0.79 -20.94
C ARG A 245 15.91 -1.68 -20.54
N VAL A 246 14.69 -1.27 -20.78
CA VAL A 246 13.45 -2.00 -20.48
C VAL A 246 12.96 -2.72 -21.73
N ARG A 247 13.56 -3.90 -22.00
CA ARG A 247 13.18 -4.67 -23.19
C ARG A 247 11.88 -5.44 -23.04
N TYR A 248 11.52 -5.80 -21.81
CA TYR A 248 10.24 -6.40 -21.48
C TYR A 248 9.73 -5.85 -20.17
N LEU A 249 8.52 -5.31 -20.21
CA LEU A 249 7.86 -4.73 -19.03
C LEU A 249 6.72 -5.63 -18.58
N LEU A 250 6.65 -5.91 -17.27
CA LEU A 250 5.51 -6.56 -16.63
C LEU A 250 4.90 -5.59 -15.61
N VAL A 251 3.59 -5.45 -15.63
CA VAL A 251 2.87 -4.58 -14.69
C VAL A 251 1.75 -5.37 -14.03
N ASP A 252 1.80 -5.48 -12.71
CA ASP A 252 0.74 -6.10 -11.91
C ASP A 252 -0.25 -5.05 -11.41
N GLU A 253 -1.48 -5.47 -11.11
CA GLU A 253 -2.58 -4.62 -10.63
C GLU A 253 -2.85 -3.40 -11.54
N TYR A 254 -2.80 -3.61 -12.86
CA TYR A 254 -2.84 -2.53 -13.86
C TYR A 254 -4.09 -1.62 -13.77
N GLN A 255 -5.21 -2.13 -13.23
CA GLN A 255 -6.44 -1.36 -13.00
C GLN A 255 -6.29 -0.23 -11.99
N ASP A 256 -5.21 -0.22 -11.18
CA ASP A 256 -4.96 0.82 -10.20
C ASP A 256 -4.06 1.95 -10.74
N THR A 257 -3.69 1.90 -12.02
CA THR A 257 -2.85 2.94 -12.65
C THR A 257 -3.62 4.25 -12.83
N ASN A 258 -2.95 5.37 -12.54
CA ASN A 258 -3.40 6.71 -12.93
C ASN A 258 -2.89 7.10 -14.34
N THR A 259 -3.26 8.28 -14.82
CA THR A 259 -2.86 8.76 -16.17
C THR A 259 -1.33 8.85 -16.30
N ALA A 260 -0.63 9.42 -15.32
CA ALA A 260 0.82 9.55 -15.38
C ALA A 260 1.53 8.19 -15.45
N GLN A 261 1.08 7.21 -14.67
CA GLN A 261 1.61 5.84 -14.70
C GLN A 261 1.32 5.14 -16.04
N TYR A 262 0.11 5.33 -16.58
CA TYR A 262 -0.26 4.83 -17.90
C TYR A 262 0.68 5.37 -18.99
N ILE A 263 0.90 6.68 -19.01
CA ILE A 263 1.79 7.33 -19.97
C ILE A 263 3.25 6.89 -19.76
N LEU A 264 3.70 6.74 -18.51
CA LEU A 264 5.03 6.22 -18.18
C LEU A 264 5.25 4.82 -18.80
N VAL A 265 4.28 3.91 -18.63
CA VAL A 265 4.32 2.57 -19.23
C VAL A 265 4.43 2.68 -20.76
N LYS A 266 3.56 3.48 -21.38
CA LYS A 266 3.55 3.69 -22.84
C LYS A 266 4.89 4.21 -23.38
N LEU A 267 5.51 5.17 -22.67
CA LEU A 267 6.81 5.73 -23.04
C LEU A 267 7.94 4.71 -22.91
N LEU A 268 7.91 3.87 -21.88
CA LEU A 268 8.94 2.84 -21.64
C LEU A 268 8.89 1.71 -22.65
N VAL A 269 7.70 1.26 -23.05
CA VAL A 269 7.57 0.13 -24.00
C VAL A 269 7.72 0.56 -25.45
N GLY A 270 7.47 1.83 -25.74
CA GLY A 270 7.59 2.40 -27.09
C GLY A 270 6.75 1.69 -28.12
N VAL A 271 7.12 1.84 -29.39
CA VAL A 271 6.41 1.24 -30.54
C VAL A 271 6.50 -0.28 -30.55
N MET A 272 7.56 -0.87 -29.99
CA MET A 272 7.74 -2.33 -29.94
C MET A 272 6.72 -3.03 -29.05
N GLY A 273 6.15 -2.33 -28.07
CA GLY A 273 5.05 -2.82 -27.24
C GLY A 273 5.31 -4.14 -26.52
N GLN A 274 6.56 -4.42 -26.12
CA GLN A 274 6.91 -5.67 -25.43
C GLN A 274 6.56 -5.59 -23.96
N PHE A 275 5.30 -5.87 -23.60
CA PHE A 275 4.84 -5.83 -22.22
C PHE A 275 3.75 -6.86 -21.92
N THR A 276 3.56 -7.09 -20.62
CA THR A 276 2.41 -7.81 -20.09
C THR A 276 1.81 -6.99 -18.96
N ALA A 277 0.60 -6.49 -19.15
CA ALA A 277 -0.24 -5.90 -18.12
C ALA A 277 -1.14 -6.99 -17.53
N VAL A 278 -1.22 -7.07 -16.21
CA VAL A 278 -2.10 -7.99 -15.49
C VAL A 278 -3.00 -7.19 -14.57
N GLY A 279 -4.29 -7.41 -14.64
CA GLY A 279 -5.23 -6.64 -13.84
C GLY A 279 -6.62 -7.24 -13.75
N ASP A 280 -7.44 -6.64 -12.90
CA ASP A 280 -8.84 -6.96 -12.65
C ASP A 280 -9.62 -5.67 -12.40
N ASP A 281 -10.38 -5.20 -13.38
CA ASP A 281 -11.17 -3.97 -13.30
C ASP A 281 -12.19 -4.02 -12.14
N ASP A 282 -12.68 -5.21 -11.76
CA ASP A 282 -13.55 -5.40 -10.59
C ASP A 282 -12.82 -5.22 -9.25
N GLN A 283 -11.49 -5.19 -9.23
CA GLN A 283 -10.68 -4.91 -8.06
C GLN A 283 -10.09 -3.48 -8.04
N SER A 284 -10.54 -2.57 -8.90
CA SER A 284 -10.15 -1.16 -8.85
C SER A 284 -10.87 -0.46 -7.69
N ILE A 285 -10.13 -0.20 -6.61
CA ILE A 285 -10.63 0.41 -5.35
C ILE A 285 -9.79 1.59 -4.90
N TYR A 286 -9.01 2.21 -5.79
CA TYR A 286 -8.14 3.34 -5.51
C TYR A 286 -8.47 4.56 -6.40
N ALA A 287 -9.74 4.74 -6.82
CA ALA A 287 -10.17 5.92 -7.58
C ALA A 287 -9.89 7.21 -6.80
N TRP A 288 -10.03 7.19 -5.48
CA TRP A 288 -9.67 8.29 -4.59
C TRP A 288 -8.16 8.66 -4.56
N ARG A 289 -7.30 7.83 -5.18
CA ARG A 289 -5.88 8.08 -5.47
C ARG A 289 -5.61 8.34 -6.95
N GLY A 290 -6.62 8.65 -7.73
CA GLY A 290 -6.51 8.89 -9.16
C GLY A 290 -6.41 7.64 -10.04
N ALA A 291 -6.68 6.44 -9.51
CA ALA A 291 -6.72 5.23 -10.32
C ALA A 291 -7.83 5.30 -11.36
N LYS A 292 -7.50 4.94 -12.61
CA LYS A 292 -8.41 4.96 -13.75
C LYS A 292 -8.45 3.57 -14.39
N PRO A 293 -9.44 2.72 -14.06
CA PRO A 293 -9.55 1.38 -14.67
C PRO A 293 -9.74 1.44 -16.19
N GLU A 294 -10.23 2.58 -16.72
CA GLU A 294 -10.34 2.87 -18.14
C GLU A 294 -8.99 2.80 -18.87
N ASN A 295 -7.87 2.99 -18.18
CA ASN A 295 -6.53 2.80 -18.73
C ASN A 295 -6.33 1.39 -19.32
N MET A 296 -7.07 0.38 -18.82
CA MET A 296 -7.05 -0.97 -19.40
C MET A 296 -7.74 -1.01 -20.76
N ALA A 297 -8.79 -0.21 -20.98
CA ALA A 297 -9.47 -0.10 -22.27
C ALA A 297 -8.61 0.66 -23.28
N LEU A 298 -7.96 1.76 -22.86
CA LEU A 298 -7.07 2.55 -23.69
C LEU A 298 -5.90 1.75 -24.28
N LEU A 299 -5.48 0.67 -23.60
CA LEU A 299 -4.45 -0.22 -24.15
C LEU A 299 -4.84 -0.84 -25.51
N LYS A 300 -6.13 -1.07 -25.77
CA LYS A 300 -6.60 -1.58 -27.08
C LYS A 300 -6.52 -0.55 -28.17
N GLU A 301 -6.70 0.71 -27.83
CA GLU A 301 -6.64 1.83 -28.78
C GLU A 301 -5.18 2.13 -29.12
N ASP A 302 -4.32 2.19 -28.10
CA ASP A 302 -2.90 2.52 -28.28
C ASP A 302 -2.06 1.36 -28.85
N PHE A 303 -2.49 0.11 -28.62
CA PHE A 303 -1.80 -1.09 -29.11
C PHE A 303 -2.79 -1.99 -29.88
N PRO A 304 -3.00 -1.75 -31.18
CA PRO A 304 -3.97 -2.50 -32.00
C PRO A 304 -3.73 -4.03 -32.00
N ASN A 305 -2.48 -4.45 -31.80
CA ASN A 305 -2.10 -5.87 -31.74
C ASN A 305 -2.16 -6.46 -30.31
N LEU A 306 -2.80 -5.76 -29.36
CA LEU A 306 -2.93 -6.21 -27.98
C LEU A 306 -3.69 -7.54 -27.91
N LYS A 307 -3.03 -8.56 -27.41
CA LYS A 307 -3.67 -9.83 -27.08
C LYS A 307 -4.31 -9.74 -25.70
N VAL A 308 -5.57 -10.18 -25.58
CA VAL A 308 -6.27 -10.25 -24.29
C VAL A 308 -6.50 -11.71 -23.92
N ILE A 309 -6.08 -12.10 -22.72
CA ILE A 309 -6.29 -13.45 -22.17
C ILE A 309 -7.04 -13.32 -20.85
N LYS A 310 -8.16 -14.05 -20.68
CA LYS A 310 -8.97 -14.07 -19.48
C LYS A 310 -8.60 -15.27 -18.60
N LEU A 311 -8.32 -15.01 -17.31
CA LEU A 311 -8.11 -16.04 -16.28
C LEU A 311 -9.33 -16.06 -15.35
N GLU A 312 -10.26 -16.96 -15.59
CA GLU A 312 -11.55 -17.04 -14.89
C GLU A 312 -11.60 -18.18 -13.84
N GLN A 313 -10.68 -19.13 -13.91
CA GLN A 313 -10.59 -20.20 -12.91
C GLN A 313 -9.97 -19.67 -11.61
N ASN A 314 -10.74 -19.74 -10.52
CA ASN A 314 -10.30 -19.33 -9.19
C ASN A 314 -9.79 -20.52 -8.39
N TYR A 315 -8.59 -20.39 -7.82
CA TYR A 315 -7.93 -21.40 -6.99
C TYR A 315 -7.98 -21.07 -5.49
N ARG A 316 -8.64 -19.99 -5.12
CA ARG A 316 -8.68 -19.48 -3.74
C ARG A 316 -9.92 -19.93 -3.00
N SER A 317 -11.09 -19.58 -3.51
CA SER A 317 -12.36 -19.60 -2.80
C SER A 317 -13.25 -20.76 -3.23
N THR A 318 -14.17 -21.18 -2.35
CA THR A 318 -15.24 -22.12 -2.68
C THR A 318 -16.25 -21.49 -3.64
N SER A 319 -17.03 -22.31 -4.36
CA SER A 319 -17.94 -21.84 -5.40
C SER A 319 -19.09 -20.97 -4.87
N ARG A 320 -19.53 -21.16 -3.60
CA ARG A 320 -20.55 -20.32 -2.97
C ARG A 320 -20.07 -18.90 -2.72
N ILE A 321 -18.83 -18.74 -2.23
CA ILE A 321 -18.20 -17.44 -2.06
C ILE A 321 -18.07 -16.72 -3.42
N LEU A 322 -17.66 -17.44 -4.46
CA LEU A 322 -17.55 -16.88 -5.81
C LEU A 322 -18.90 -16.51 -6.41
N LYS A 323 -19.94 -17.30 -6.17
CA LYS A 323 -21.30 -16.96 -6.60
C LYS A 323 -21.75 -15.66 -5.96
N ALA A 324 -21.51 -15.48 -4.65
CA ALA A 324 -21.80 -14.23 -3.97
C ALA A 324 -21.02 -13.05 -4.56
N ALA A 325 -19.71 -13.22 -4.78
CA ALA A 325 -18.87 -12.20 -5.39
C ALA A 325 -19.33 -11.83 -6.81
N ASN A 326 -19.59 -12.80 -7.67
CA ASN A 326 -20.06 -12.58 -9.04
C ASN A 326 -21.43 -11.89 -9.07
N THR A 327 -22.34 -12.24 -8.15
CA THR A 327 -23.68 -11.65 -8.10
C THR A 327 -23.64 -10.19 -7.69
N VAL A 328 -22.82 -9.85 -6.67
CA VAL A 328 -22.65 -8.47 -6.24
C VAL A 328 -22.01 -7.64 -7.35
N ILE A 329 -20.86 -8.08 -7.88
CA ILE A 329 -20.13 -7.28 -8.87
C ILE A 329 -20.84 -7.19 -10.23
N GLY A 330 -21.70 -8.14 -10.53
CA GLY A 330 -22.54 -8.14 -11.73
C GLY A 330 -23.52 -6.96 -11.84
N ASN A 331 -23.73 -6.20 -10.75
CA ASN A 331 -24.52 -4.97 -10.74
C ASN A 331 -23.70 -3.72 -11.15
N ASN A 332 -22.41 -3.85 -11.38
CA ASN A 332 -21.57 -2.78 -11.94
C ASN A 332 -21.50 -2.86 -13.46
N PRO A 333 -21.29 -1.73 -14.14
CA PRO A 333 -20.84 -1.75 -15.54
C PRO A 333 -19.45 -2.37 -15.61
N HIS A 334 -19.23 -3.28 -16.57
CA HIS A 334 -17.95 -3.93 -16.78
C HIS A 334 -17.24 -3.37 -18.00
N ILE A 335 -15.93 -3.10 -17.86
CA ILE A 335 -15.04 -2.81 -19.00
C ILE A 335 -14.78 -4.10 -19.77
N PHE A 336 -14.65 -5.23 -19.02
CA PHE A 336 -14.45 -6.56 -19.58
C PHE A 336 -15.35 -7.58 -18.89
N GLU A 337 -16.25 -8.21 -19.62
CA GLU A 337 -17.04 -9.30 -19.09
C GLU A 337 -16.17 -10.49 -18.70
N LYS A 338 -16.33 -11.00 -17.47
CA LYS A 338 -15.67 -12.18 -16.92
C LYS A 338 -16.55 -12.83 -15.87
N LYS A 339 -16.39 -14.13 -15.66
CA LYS A 339 -17.13 -14.88 -14.65
C LYS A 339 -16.21 -15.87 -13.94
N LEU A 340 -16.00 -15.66 -12.65
CA LEU A 340 -15.16 -16.56 -11.86
C LEU A 340 -15.86 -17.87 -11.57
N TRP A 341 -15.12 -18.97 -11.66
CA TRP A 341 -15.56 -20.31 -11.28
C TRP A 341 -14.46 -21.07 -10.54
N SER A 342 -14.81 -22.10 -9.76
CA SER A 342 -13.85 -22.87 -8.95
C SER A 342 -14.26 -24.34 -8.86
N ASP A 343 -13.26 -25.21 -8.78
CA ASP A 343 -13.41 -26.66 -8.55
C ASP A 343 -13.41 -27.03 -7.05
N LYS A 344 -13.35 -26.06 -6.14
CA LYS A 344 -13.23 -26.30 -4.69
C LYS A 344 -14.54 -26.70 -3.99
N GLY A 345 -15.56 -27.10 -4.74
CA GLY A 345 -16.86 -27.46 -4.19
C GLY A 345 -17.68 -26.27 -3.68
N HIS A 346 -18.86 -26.55 -3.13
CA HIS A 346 -19.78 -25.48 -2.70
C HIS A 346 -19.27 -24.69 -1.51
N GLY A 347 -18.62 -25.33 -0.54
CA GLY A 347 -18.20 -24.69 0.71
C GLY A 347 -19.36 -24.43 1.69
N ASP A 348 -19.05 -23.78 2.81
CA ASP A 348 -20.02 -23.47 3.85
C ASP A 348 -21.02 -22.39 3.40
N ILE A 349 -22.20 -22.38 4.03
CA ILE A 349 -23.21 -21.34 3.83
C ILE A 349 -22.68 -20.01 4.37
N ILE A 350 -22.99 -18.89 3.69
CA ILE A 350 -22.59 -17.56 4.12
C ILE A 350 -23.50 -17.13 5.26
N ARG A 351 -22.92 -16.82 6.43
CA ARG A 351 -23.67 -16.41 7.60
C ARG A 351 -23.81 -14.89 7.66
N ILE A 352 -25.00 -14.41 8.01
CA ILE A 352 -25.27 -13.01 8.28
C ILE A 352 -25.75 -12.86 9.72
N ILE A 353 -25.03 -12.10 10.54
CA ILE A 353 -25.34 -11.92 11.96
C ILE A 353 -25.87 -10.50 12.18
N THR A 354 -27.13 -10.39 12.61
CA THR A 354 -27.71 -9.11 13.02
C THR A 354 -27.44 -8.87 14.50
N CYS A 355 -26.77 -7.76 14.82
CA CYS A 355 -26.36 -7.35 16.16
C CYS A 355 -27.16 -6.13 16.60
N ARG A 356 -27.27 -5.90 17.91
CA ARG A 356 -28.02 -4.75 18.47
C ARG A 356 -27.26 -3.43 18.25
N ASN A 357 -25.97 -3.46 18.51
CA ASN A 357 -25.07 -2.31 18.38
C ASN A 357 -23.65 -2.77 18.08
N ASP A 358 -22.71 -1.83 17.96
CA ASP A 358 -21.29 -2.05 17.69
C ASP A 358 -20.57 -2.88 18.78
N ASP A 359 -20.91 -2.71 20.06
CA ASP A 359 -20.36 -3.52 21.16
C ASP A 359 -20.82 -4.98 21.07
N ASP A 360 -22.14 -5.21 20.83
CA ASP A 360 -22.74 -6.55 20.63
C ASP A 360 -22.15 -7.22 19.35
N GLU A 361 -21.89 -6.45 18.31
CA GLU A 361 -21.25 -6.93 17.07
C GLU A 361 -19.84 -7.44 17.36
N ALA A 362 -19.00 -6.63 18.00
CA ALA A 362 -17.64 -6.99 18.33
C ALA A 362 -17.59 -8.21 19.28
N GLU A 363 -18.44 -8.24 20.30
CA GLU A 363 -18.53 -9.38 21.25
C GLU A 363 -18.91 -10.67 20.52
N ARG A 364 -19.92 -10.65 19.66
CA ARG A 364 -20.38 -11.82 18.90
C ARG A 364 -19.34 -12.32 17.93
N VAL A 365 -18.72 -11.42 17.16
CA VAL A 365 -17.66 -11.78 16.22
C VAL A 365 -16.50 -12.44 16.94
N VAL A 366 -16.01 -11.86 18.04
CA VAL A 366 -14.90 -12.42 18.80
C VAL A 366 -15.25 -13.77 19.41
N LYS A 367 -16.44 -13.93 20.00
CA LYS A 367 -16.92 -15.23 20.53
C LYS A 367 -17.08 -16.28 19.43
N ASP A 368 -17.57 -15.90 18.26
CA ASP A 368 -17.72 -16.81 17.13
C ASP A 368 -16.37 -17.29 16.60
N VAL A 369 -15.38 -16.39 16.51
CA VAL A 369 -13.99 -16.73 16.16
C VAL A 369 -13.40 -17.74 17.15
N ILE A 370 -13.58 -17.52 18.48
CA ILE A 370 -13.10 -18.44 19.51
C ILE A 370 -13.75 -19.81 19.35
N THR A 371 -15.07 -19.82 19.26
CA THR A 371 -15.85 -21.05 19.15
C THR A 371 -15.48 -21.84 17.90
N HIS A 372 -15.42 -21.16 16.76
CA HIS A 372 -15.06 -21.81 15.49
C HIS A 372 -13.62 -22.35 15.52
N LYS A 373 -12.67 -21.57 16.08
CA LYS A 373 -11.28 -22.01 16.25
C LYS A 373 -11.18 -23.28 17.08
N LEU A 374 -11.85 -23.32 18.24
CA LEU A 374 -11.83 -24.47 19.15
C LEU A 374 -12.48 -25.70 18.54
N MET A 375 -13.63 -25.54 17.88
CA MET A 375 -14.35 -26.64 17.28
C MET A 375 -13.61 -27.26 16.07
N ASN A 376 -12.87 -26.45 15.31
CA ASN A 376 -12.25 -26.88 14.07
C ASN A 376 -10.71 -27.00 14.14
N GLY A 377 -10.09 -26.83 15.32
CA GLY A 377 -8.64 -26.94 15.53
C GLY A 377 -7.84 -25.96 14.66
N LYS A 378 -8.34 -24.74 14.46
CA LYS A 378 -7.71 -23.73 13.60
C LYS A 378 -6.73 -22.84 14.38
N SER A 379 -5.86 -22.12 13.67
CA SER A 379 -4.96 -21.12 14.21
C SER A 379 -5.59 -19.72 14.19
N TRP A 380 -5.14 -18.80 15.04
CA TRP A 380 -5.64 -17.43 15.05
C TRP A 380 -5.38 -16.70 13.72
N LYS A 381 -4.26 -16.97 13.08
CA LYS A 381 -3.89 -16.42 11.77
C LYS A 381 -4.82 -16.81 10.62
N ASP A 382 -5.64 -17.84 10.82
CA ASP A 382 -6.63 -18.28 9.82
C ASP A 382 -7.83 -17.33 9.74
N TYR A 383 -7.95 -16.38 10.68
CA TYR A 383 -9.08 -15.46 10.79
C TYR A 383 -8.68 -14.04 10.44
N ALA A 384 -9.53 -13.39 9.63
CA ALA A 384 -9.46 -11.96 9.38
C ALA A 384 -10.80 -11.30 9.67
N ILE A 385 -10.77 -10.14 10.34
CA ILE A 385 -11.92 -9.28 10.55
C ILE A 385 -11.71 -8.02 9.71
N LEU A 386 -12.56 -7.85 8.71
CA LEU A 386 -12.48 -6.76 7.74
C LEU A 386 -13.54 -5.71 8.03
N TYR A 387 -13.15 -4.45 7.93
CA TYR A 387 -14.03 -3.29 8.15
C TYR A 387 -13.74 -2.17 7.15
N ARG A 388 -14.71 -1.24 6.99
CA ARG A 388 -14.58 -0.13 6.04
C ARG A 388 -13.69 0.99 6.56
N GLY A 389 -13.79 1.34 7.83
CA GLY A 389 -13.08 2.46 8.44
C GLY A 389 -12.34 2.07 9.72
N ASN A 390 -11.16 2.66 9.95
CA ASN A 390 -10.29 2.36 11.10
C ASN A 390 -10.96 2.62 12.47
N PHE A 391 -11.97 3.50 12.55
CA PHE A 391 -12.69 3.75 13.79
C PHE A 391 -13.43 2.50 14.32
N GLN A 392 -13.81 1.58 13.43
CA GLN A 392 -14.47 0.31 13.79
C GLN A 392 -13.54 -0.66 14.52
N ALA A 393 -12.23 -0.56 14.28
CA ALA A 393 -11.23 -1.43 14.91
C ALA A 393 -11.20 -1.30 16.44
N ARG A 394 -11.45 -0.09 16.97
CA ARG A 394 -11.31 0.20 18.41
C ARG A 394 -12.17 -0.68 19.31
N VAL A 395 -13.41 -0.94 18.92
CA VAL A 395 -14.34 -1.78 19.69
C VAL A 395 -13.89 -3.24 19.64
N LEU A 396 -13.45 -3.71 18.45
CA LEU A 396 -12.86 -5.05 18.28
C LEU A 396 -11.60 -5.25 19.13
N GLU A 397 -10.67 -4.29 19.09
CA GLU A 397 -9.45 -4.35 19.90
C GLU A 397 -9.75 -4.46 21.39
N THR A 398 -10.76 -3.70 21.86
CA THR A 398 -11.18 -3.77 23.27
C THR A 398 -11.67 -5.18 23.62
N GLN A 399 -12.52 -5.78 22.80
CA GLN A 399 -13.05 -7.13 23.02
C GLN A 399 -11.96 -8.22 22.93
N LEU A 400 -11.07 -8.13 21.93
CA LEU A 400 -9.96 -9.08 21.77
C LEU A 400 -9.00 -9.04 22.97
N ARG A 401 -8.68 -7.83 23.49
CA ARG A 401 -7.85 -7.66 24.70
C ARG A 401 -8.54 -8.23 25.94
N GLN A 402 -9.82 -7.96 26.14
CA GLN A 402 -10.60 -8.51 27.27
C GLN A 402 -10.61 -10.05 27.27
N MET A 403 -10.67 -10.65 26.08
CA MET A 403 -10.67 -12.09 25.89
C MET A 403 -9.24 -12.69 25.76
N GLN A 404 -8.19 -11.86 25.91
CA GLN A 404 -6.77 -12.26 25.80
C GLN A 404 -6.41 -12.93 24.46
N ILE A 405 -7.05 -12.50 23.36
CA ILE A 405 -6.80 -13.03 22.02
C ILE A 405 -5.71 -12.20 21.36
N PRO A 406 -4.64 -12.85 20.85
CA PRO A 406 -3.61 -12.15 20.10
C PRO A 406 -4.17 -11.66 18.75
N TYR A 407 -3.95 -10.40 18.45
CA TYR A 407 -4.38 -9.81 17.17
C TYR A 407 -3.28 -8.93 16.57
N LYS A 408 -3.39 -8.71 15.26
CA LYS A 408 -2.56 -7.79 14.48
C LYS A 408 -3.47 -6.79 13.77
N LEU A 409 -3.22 -5.50 13.98
CA LEU A 409 -3.89 -4.42 13.28
C LEU A 409 -3.04 -4.03 12.06
N SER A 410 -3.58 -4.20 10.85
CA SER A 410 -2.90 -3.81 9.63
C SER A 410 -3.63 -2.63 8.96
N GLY A 411 -2.85 -1.67 8.41
CA GLY A 411 -3.38 -0.44 7.82
C GLY A 411 -3.56 0.70 8.82
N GLY A 412 -3.03 0.57 10.05
CA GLY A 412 -2.79 1.68 10.97
C GLY A 412 -1.47 2.40 10.65
N GLN A 413 -1.33 3.63 11.15
CA GLN A 413 -0.06 4.36 11.06
C GLN A 413 0.99 3.65 11.93
N SER A 414 2.15 3.31 11.36
CA SER A 414 3.26 2.70 12.09
C SER A 414 3.71 3.60 13.25
N PHE A 415 4.42 3.05 14.23
CA PHE A 415 4.94 3.84 15.35
C PHE A 415 5.82 4.99 14.84
N PHE A 416 6.77 4.69 13.96
CA PHE A 416 7.64 5.68 13.35
C PHE A 416 6.94 6.59 12.33
N GLY A 417 5.79 6.19 11.80
CA GLY A 417 4.95 6.99 10.92
C GLY A 417 4.19 8.12 11.64
N ARG A 418 4.13 8.14 12.98
CA ARG A 418 3.44 9.17 13.77
C ARG A 418 4.19 10.49 13.73
N ALA A 419 3.46 11.61 13.60
CA ALA A 419 4.05 12.93 13.42
C ALA A 419 5.03 13.30 14.56
N GLU A 420 4.61 13.07 15.82
CA GLU A 420 5.43 13.34 17.00
C GLU A 420 6.71 12.52 17.06
N ILE A 421 6.70 11.29 16.52
CA ILE A 421 7.89 10.43 16.45
C ILE A 421 8.81 10.86 15.32
N LYS A 422 8.25 11.16 14.14
CA LYS A 422 9.02 11.70 13.00
C LYS A 422 9.73 13.00 13.34
N ASP A 423 9.06 13.89 14.09
CA ASP A 423 9.64 15.15 14.49
C ASP A 423 10.86 14.95 15.41
N VAL A 424 10.72 14.15 16.48
CA VAL A 424 11.85 13.84 17.37
C VAL A 424 12.97 13.12 16.61
N MET A 425 12.63 12.15 15.77
CA MET A 425 13.62 11.44 14.94
C MET A 425 14.34 12.40 13.97
N SER A 426 13.68 13.44 13.46
CA SER A 426 14.32 14.42 12.59
C SER A 426 15.30 15.30 13.34
N TYR A 427 15.01 15.68 14.59
CA TYR A 427 16.01 16.33 15.48
C TYR A 427 17.23 15.42 15.69
N LEU A 428 17.02 14.13 15.91
CA LEU A 428 18.13 13.18 16.09
C LEU A 428 18.90 12.93 14.79
N ARG A 429 18.22 12.86 13.64
CA ARG A 429 18.84 12.65 12.33
C ARG A 429 19.76 13.79 11.93
N ILE A 430 19.36 15.05 12.15
CA ILE A 430 20.19 16.19 11.78
C ILE A 430 21.44 16.30 12.66
N ILE A 431 21.39 15.80 13.89
CA ILE A 431 22.54 15.72 14.80
C ILE A 431 23.60 14.76 14.26
N ILE A 432 23.19 13.58 13.79
CA ILE A 432 24.13 12.58 13.27
C ILE A 432 24.52 12.83 11.80
N ASN A 433 23.71 13.58 11.06
CA ASN A 433 23.95 13.92 9.68
C ASN A 433 23.54 15.38 9.38
N PRO A 434 24.45 16.35 9.52
CA PRO A 434 24.19 17.76 9.21
C PRO A 434 23.85 18.05 7.74
N GLU A 435 24.04 17.07 6.85
CA GLU A 435 23.67 17.13 5.43
C GLU A 435 22.22 16.70 5.17
N ASP A 436 21.45 16.32 6.21
CA ASP A 436 20.05 15.90 6.08
C ASP A 436 19.10 17.09 5.97
N ASP A 437 19.04 17.67 4.78
CA ASP A 437 18.17 18.82 4.47
C ASP A 437 16.68 18.50 4.69
N SER A 438 16.26 17.25 4.53
CA SER A 438 14.89 16.78 4.82
C SER A 438 14.57 16.90 6.31
N ALA A 439 15.49 16.46 7.18
CA ALA A 439 15.34 16.60 8.62
C ALA A 439 15.33 18.08 9.03
N PHE A 440 16.21 18.92 8.44
CA PHE A 440 16.24 20.36 8.67
C PHE A 440 14.89 21.02 8.35
N LEU A 441 14.37 20.81 7.15
CA LEU A 441 13.09 21.38 6.69
C LEU A 441 11.93 20.99 7.58
N ARG A 442 11.94 19.74 8.08
CA ARG A 442 10.90 19.25 8.97
C ARG A 442 10.88 19.97 10.31
N ILE A 443 12.04 20.25 10.92
CA ILE A 443 12.13 20.74 12.30
C ILE A 443 12.35 22.24 12.42
N ILE A 444 12.78 22.93 11.36
CA ILE A 444 13.13 24.37 11.43
C ILE A 444 11.97 25.23 11.94
N ASN A 445 10.73 24.89 11.61
CA ASN A 445 9.51 25.52 12.10
C ASN A 445 8.63 24.59 12.98
N THR A 446 9.21 23.57 13.58
CA THR A 446 8.53 22.66 14.48
C THR A 446 9.30 22.57 15.79
N PRO A 447 8.96 23.40 16.81
CA PRO A 447 7.93 24.46 16.91
C PRO A 447 8.13 25.67 16.00
N LYS A 448 7.10 26.52 15.88
CA LYS A 448 7.14 27.74 15.05
C LYS A 448 8.26 28.69 15.47
N ARG A 449 9.18 29.05 14.54
CA ARG A 449 10.29 29.98 14.74
C ARG A 449 10.20 31.25 13.88
N ALA A 450 9.02 31.52 13.30
CA ALA A 450 8.77 32.65 12.42
C ALA A 450 9.71 32.74 11.20
N ILE A 451 10.26 31.61 10.75
CA ILE A 451 11.07 31.50 9.53
C ILE A 451 10.11 31.20 8.37
N GLY A 452 9.78 32.25 7.61
CA GLY A 452 8.79 32.12 6.53
C GLY A 452 9.32 31.36 5.30
N PRO A 453 8.40 30.86 4.43
CA PRO A 453 8.75 30.14 3.20
C PRO A 453 9.72 30.88 2.28
N VAL A 454 9.57 32.22 2.15
CA VAL A 454 10.50 33.07 1.36
C VAL A 454 11.91 33.05 1.93
N THR A 455 12.03 33.01 3.25
CA THR A 455 13.33 32.89 3.91
C THR A 455 13.97 31.55 3.62
N LEU A 456 13.18 30.47 3.70
CA LEU A 456 13.66 29.12 3.38
C LEU A 456 13.97 28.94 1.89
N GLU A 457 13.18 29.56 1.00
CA GLU A 457 13.47 29.59 -0.44
C GLU A 457 14.84 30.25 -0.70
N LYS A 458 15.09 31.43 -0.11
CA LYS A 458 16.36 32.16 -0.25
C LYS A 458 17.52 31.39 0.38
N LEU A 459 17.29 30.76 1.55
CA LEU A 459 18.28 29.88 2.18
C LEU A 459 18.61 28.70 1.26
N GLY A 460 17.62 28.07 0.65
CA GLY A 460 17.82 26.97 -0.29
C GLY A 460 18.60 27.36 -1.53
N LEU A 461 18.29 28.53 -2.13
CA LEU A 461 19.06 29.07 -3.26
C LEU A 461 20.49 29.37 -2.87
N PHE A 462 20.73 30.07 -1.71
CA PHE A 462 22.04 30.37 -1.19
C PHE A 462 22.86 29.10 -0.90
N ALA A 463 22.27 28.12 -0.24
CA ALA A 463 22.88 26.80 0.01
C ALA A 463 23.30 26.12 -1.30
N GLN A 464 22.43 26.22 -2.29
CA GLN A 464 22.67 25.72 -3.62
C GLN A 464 23.88 26.32 -4.31
N GLU A 465 23.91 27.64 -4.39
CA GLU A 465 24.97 28.40 -5.07
C GLU A 465 26.34 28.19 -4.42
N ASN A 466 26.35 27.91 -3.10
CA ASN A 466 27.57 27.71 -2.33
C ASN A 466 27.90 26.24 -2.05
N HIS A 467 27.10 25.26 -2.56
CA HIS A 467 27.29 23.84 -2.33
C HIS A 467 27.31 23.44 -0.84
N LEU A 468 26.42 24.05 -0.04
CA LEU A 468 26.27 23.84 1.39
C LEU A 468 24.97 23.08 1.67
N SER A 469 24.90 22.36 2.82
CA SER A 469 23.62 21.91 3.38
C SER A 469 22.84 23.10 3.96
N LEU A 470 21.51 22.93 4.14
CA LEU A 470 20.66 23.99 4.71
C LEU A 470 21.10 24.39 6.12
N LEU A 471 21.51 23.42 6.95
CA LEU A 471 22.02 23.70 8.30
C LEU A 471 23.32 24.46 8.27
N THR A 472 24.27 24.10 7.41
CA THR A 472 25.53 24.82 7.25
C THR A 472 25.32 26.22 6.69
N ALA A 473 24.45 26.37 5.70
CA ALA A 473 24.07 27.63 5.11
C ALA A 473 23.37 28.55 6.11
N ALA A 474 22.57 28.01 7.04
CA ALA A 474 21.87 28.76 8.08
C ALA A 474 22.82 29.49 9.02
N ASN A 475 24.06 29.01 9.20
CA ASN A 475 25.10 29.62 10.04
C ASN A 475 26.15 30.41 9.24
N ASP A 476 25.98 30.56 7.92
CA ASP A 476 26.92 31.29 7.09
C ASP A 476 26.69 32.83 7.17
N GLN A 477 27.72 33.56 7.56
CA GLN A 477 27.64 35.03 7.69
C GLN A 477 27.25 35.76 6.39
N ARG A 478 27.60 35.20 5.22
CA ARG A 478 27.25 35.74 3.89
C ARG A 478 25.74 35.71 3.61
N LEU A 479 24.99 34.89 4.34
CA LEU A 479 23.53 34.81 4.22
C LEU A 479 22.85 36.16 4.54
N THR A 480 23.48 37.02 5.36
CA THR A 480 22.97 38.37 5.67
C THR A 480 22.87 39.28 4.45
N MET A 481 23.56 38.98 3.34
CA MET A 481 23.46 39.71 2.08
C MET A 481 22.19 39.37 1.29
N VAL A 482 21.57 38.23 1.56
CA VAL A 482 20.43 37.69 0.79
C VAL A 482 19.14 37.72 1.59
N ILE A 483 19.23 37.55 2.90
CA ILE A 483 18.08 37.41 3.83
C ILE A 483 18.13 38.54 4.87
N PRO A 484 16.98 39.07 5.30
CA PRO A 484 16.93 40.10 6.34
C PRO A 484 17.60 39.62 7.65
N ARG A 485 18.34 40.54 8.30
CA ARG A 485 19.14 40.27 9.51
C ARG A 485 18.37 39.55 10.62
N LYS A 486 17.09 39.88 10.84
CA LYS A 486 16.26 39.20 11.84
C LYS A 486 16.12 37.70 11.54
N ALA A 487 15.88 37.34 10.30
CA ALA A 487 15.71 35.93 9.90
C ALA A 487 17.05 35.19 9.88
N THR A 488 18.16 35.83 9.49
CA THR A 488 19.50 35.22 9.58
C THR A 488 19.92 34.97 11.02
N THR A 489 19.59 35.85 11.96
CA THR A 489 19.84 35.64 13.39
C THR A 489 19.06 34.41 13.88
N GLN A 490 17.78 34.28 13.56
CA GLN A 490 16.96 33.12 13.95
C GLN A 490 17.46 31.79 13.37
N LEU A 491 17.95 31.83 12.12
CA LEU A 491 18.55 30.66 11.47
C LEU A 491 19.87 30.27 12.14
N ALA A 492 20.74 31.24 12.44
CA ALA A 492 22.00 31.00 13.14
C ALA A 492 21.76 30.47 14.57
N GLU A 493 20.84 31.08 15.34
CA GLU A 493 20.45 30.60 16.67
C GLU A 493 19.99 29.13 16.64
N PHE A 494 19.22 28.76 15.61
CA PHE A 494 18.79 27.36 15.45
C PHE A 494 19.98 26.44 15.09
N ALA A 495 20.86 26.86 14.19
CA ALA A 495 22.04 26.07 13.83
C ALA A 495 23.00 25.91 15.02
N ASP A 496 23.20 26.97 15.82
CA ASP A 496 24.01 26.92 17.05
C ASP A 496 23.35 26.00 18.10
N PHE A 497 22.02 26.04 18.24
CA PHE A 497 21.26 25.15 19.10
C PHE A 497 21.52 23.65 18.72
N ILE A 498 21.38 23.30 17.46
CA ILE A 498 21.67 21.96 16.97
C ILE A 498 23.15 21.60 17.21
N GLY A 499 24.09 22.50 16.90
CA GLY A 499 25.52 22.28 17.08
C GLY A 499 25.93 22.07 18.55
N ASN A 500 25.30 22.77 19.49
CA ASN A 500 25.53 22.56 20.92
C ASN A 500 25.07 21.18 21.39
N PHE A 501 23.84 20.77 21.01
CA PHE A 501 23.34 19.44 21.38
C PHE A 501 24.08 18.30 20.67
N THR A 502 24.56 18.53 19.42
CA THR A 502 25.41 17.56 18.73
C THR A 502 26.65 17.23 19.53
N ARG A 503 27.37 18.24 20.05
CA ARG A 503 28.57 18.03 20.87
C ARG A 503 28.23 17.28 22.16
N ASN A 504 27.22 17.74 22.91
CA ASN A 504 26.84 17.14 24.17
C ASN A 504 26.37 15.67 23.99
N LEU A 505 25.60 15.40 22.94
CA LEU A 505 25.02 14.08 22.70
C LEU A 505 26.04 13.04 22.24
N LEU A 506 27.09 13.48 21.52
CA LEU A 506 28.16 12.58 21.03
C LEU A 506 29.24 12.31 22.08
N GLU A 507 29.38 13.16 23.08
CA GLU A 507 30.40 13.06 24.13
C GLU A 507 29.91 12.41 25.42
N ASP A 508 28.59 12.23 25.61
CA ASP A 508 28.00 11.73 26.87
C ASP A 508 27.57 10.27 26.76
N ASP A 509 27.81 9.52 27.84
CA ASP A 509 27.46 8.10 27.97
C ASP A 509 25.95 7.88 28.23
N GLU A 510 25.22 8.91 28.66
CA GLU A 510 23.77 8.87 28.94
C GLU A 510 22.97 9.80 27.99
N PRO A 511 22.79 9.45 26.71
CA PRO A 511 22.21 10.34 25.72
C PRO A 511 20.70 10.62 25.93
N VAL A 512 19.94 9.74 26.59
CA VAL A 512 18.48 9.92 26.72
C VAL A 512 18.10 11.14 27.57
N PRO A 513 18.73 11.45 28.71
CA PRO A 513 18.53 12.72 29.44
C PRO A 513 18.81 13.96 28.56
N ILE A 514 19.87 13.92 27.75
CA ILE A 514 20.23 15.01 26.85
C ILE A 514 19.17 15.21 25.75
N ILE A 515 18.66 14.13 25.15
CA ILE A 515 17.57 14.18 24.17
C ILE A 515 16.31 14.81 24.81
N ARG A 516 15.96 14.41 26.03
CA ARG A 516 14.84 15.02 26.78
C ARG A 516 15.02 16.51 26.98
N GLN A 517 16.21 16.91 27.40
CA GLN A 517 16.55 18.32 27.60
C GLN A 517 16.46 19.09 26.28
N MET A 518 16.99 18.53 25.20
CA MET A 518 16.90 19.13 23.86
C MET A 518 15.45 19.37 23.44
N MET A 519 14.55 18.41 23.65
CA MET A 519 13.14 18.56 23.28
C MET A 519 12.42 19.60 24.15
N LEU A 520 12.80 19.72 25.42
CA LEU A 520 12.28 20.77 26.31
C LEU A 520 12.78 22.15 25.88
N GLU A 521 14.09 22.33 25.66
CA GLU A 521 14.68 23.62 25.24
C GLU A 521 14.25 24.04 23.84
N ALA A 522 14.02 23.09 22.94
CA ALA A 522 13.41 23.34 21.64
C ALA A 522 11.96 23.85 21.74
N GLY A 523 11.30 23.73 22.89
CA GLY A 523 9.89 24.03 23.09
C GLY A 523 8.95 22.98 22.47
N TYR A 524 9.50 21.80 22.11
CA TYR A 524 8.74 20.81 21.35
C TYR A 524 7.64 20.14 22.18
N ILE A 525 7.89 19.91 23.46
CA ILE A 525 6.90 19.29 24.36
C ILE A 525 5.65 20.18 24.51
N ASP A 526 5.85 21.49 24.65
CA ASP A 526 4.73 22.44 24.73
C ASP A 526 4.01 22.58 23.40
N TYR A 527 4.73 22.57 22.30
CA TYR A 527 4.14 22.51 20.96
C TYR A 527 3.24 21.27 20.77
N VAL A 528 3.66 20.09 21.22
CA VAL A 528 2.83 18.87 21.15
C VAL A 528 1.53 19.01 21.94
N LYS A 529 1.58 19.65 23.11
CA LYS A 529 0.39 19.94 23.94
C LYS A 529 -0.56 20.90 23.22
N GLU A 530 -0.05 21.99 22.67
CA GLU A 530 -0.84 22.98 21.92
C GLU A 530 -1.51 22.41 20.66
N GLN A 531 -0.83 21.49 19.97
CA GLN A 531 -1.35 20.86 18.76
C GLN A 531 -2.36 19.71 19.03
N ALA A 532 -2.58 19.36 20.27
CA ALA A 532 -3.54 18.30 20.61
C ALA A 532 -4.97 18.85 20.67
N ALA A 533 -5.87 18.27 19.90
CA ALA A 533 -7.27 18.68 19.87
C ALA A 533 -8.05 18.27 21.14
N THR A 534 -7.54 17.30 21.90
CA THR A 534 -8.15 16.79 23.14
C THR A 534 -7.09 16.37 24.14
N PRO A 535 -7.39 16.40 25.48
CA PRO A 535 -6.45 15.90 26.50
C PRO A 535 -6.04 14.43 26.31
N ALA A 536 -6.95 13.61 25.77
CA ALA A 536 -6.65 12.20 25.46
C ALA A 536 -5.63 12.06 24.33
N GLN A 537 -5.70 12.92 23.33
CA GLN A 537 -4.73 12.97 22.23
C GLN A 537 -3.38 13.50 22.69
N GLU A 538 -3.36 14.55 23.55
CA GLU A 538 -2.15 15.07 24.18
C GLU A 538 -1.41 13.94 24.94
N LYS A 539 -2.11 13.26 25.84
CA LYS A 539 -1.56 12.14 26.58
C LYS A 539 -0.98 11.06 25.65
N THR A 540 -1.73 10.69 24.60
CA THR A 540 -1.27 9.65 23.67
C THR A 540 0.03 10.06 22.94
N LYS A 541 0.14 11.31 22.50
CA LYS A 541 1.35 11.81 21.83
C LYS A 541 2.55 11.85 22.79
N LEU A 542 2.36 12.31 24.01
CA LEU A 542 3.42 12.32 25.04
C LEU A 542 3.86 10.92 25.42
N ASP A 543 2.91 9.99 25.61
CA ASP A 543 3.19 8.58 25.86
C ASP A 543 4.00 7.94 24.70
N ASN A 544 3.72 8.30 23.45
CA ASN A 544 4.48 7.84 22.27
C ASN A 544 5.95 8.33 22.33
N ILE A 545 6.17 9.60 22.69
CA ILE A 545 7.53 10.15 22.84
C ILE A 545 8.28 9.42 23.96
N GLU A 546 7.62 9.12 25.09
CA GLU A 546 8.21 8.34 26.18
C GLU A 546 8.57 6.91 25.76
N VAL A 547 7.74 6.27 24.92
CA VAL A 547 8.05 4.96 24.33
C VAL A 547 9.28 5.06 23.43
N LEU A 548 9.45 6.14 22.67
CA LEU A 548 10.64 6.37 21.86
C LEU A 548 11.90 6.46 22.70
N TYR A 549 11.89 7.27 23.77
CA TYR A 549 13.02 7.39 24.70
C TYR A 549 13.38 6.05 25.35
N SER A 550 12.37 5.31 25.79
CA SER A 550 12.56 3.97 26.36
C SER A 550 13.14 2.98 25.36
N SER A 551 12.77 3.10 24.08
CA SER A 551 13.31 2.27 23.00
C SER A 551 14.78 2.58 22.74
N ILE A 552 15.17 3.87 22.71
CA ILE A 552 16.56 4.31 22.61
C ILE A 552 17.38 3.73 23.76
N GLN A 553 16.92 3.91 25.01
CA GLN A 553 17.60 3.38 26.21
C GLN A 553 17.76 1.86 26.18
N SER A 554 16.72 1.15 25.72
CA SER A 554 16.76 -0.32 25.58
C SER A 554 17.78 -0.79 24.55
N LEU A 555 17.93 -0.06 23.44
CA LEU A 555 18.92 -0.37 22.41
C LEU A 555 20.35 -0.16 22.94
N ILE A 556 20.60 0.93 23.67
CA ILE A 556 21.89 1.21 24.31
C ILE A 556 22.23 0.10 25.31
N ASN A 557 21.26 -0.28 26.16
CA ASN A 557 21.49 -1.29 27.21
C ASN A 557 21.70 -2.71 26.66
N ARG A 558 21.20 -3.01 25.47
CA ARG A 558 21.35 -4.32 24.82
C ARG A 558 22.60 -4.43 23.94
N ALA A 559 23.26 -3.33 23.65
CA ALA A 559 24.49 -3.34 22.86
C ALA A 559 25.62 -4.02 23.65
N GLU A 560 26.24 -5.04 23.07
CA GLU A 560 27.33 -5.80 23.68
C GLU A 560 28.68 -5.10 23.48
N ASP A 561 28.89 -4.47 22.31
CA ASP A 561 30.11 -3.73 21.98
C ASP A 561 30.01 -2.24 22.30
N VAL A 562 31.14 -1.63 22.67
CA VAL A 562 31.25 -0.19 22.99
C VAL A 562 30.88 0.67 21.79
N ASP A 563 31.27 0.28 20.55
CA ASP A 563 30.93 0.99 19.33
C ASP A 563 29.44 0.93 18.97
N GLU A 564 28.72 -0.07 19.46
CA GLU A 564 27.27 -0.19 19.29
C GLU A 564 26.46 0.61 20.32
N LYS A 565 27.05 1.01 21.45
CA LYS A 565 26.45 1.86 22.48
C LYS A 565 26.42 3.34 22.08
N ASN A 566 27.21 3.72 21.09
CA ASN A 566 27.22 5.08 20.58
C ASN A 566 25.83 5.48 20.05
N ILE A 567 25.37 6.65 20.44
CA ILE A 567 24.05 7.19 20.03
C ILE A 567 23.87 7.26 18.51
N GLU A 568 24.95 7.52 17.77
CA GLU A 568 24.92 7.52 16.30
C GLU A 568 24.51 6.14 15.75
N SER A 569 25.11 5.06 16.27
CA SER A 569 24.79 3.68 15.90
C SER A 569 23.34 3.33 16.28
N VAL A 570 22.87 3.79 17.44
CA VAL A 570 21.50 3.57 17.91
C VAL A 570 20.50 4.29 17.00
N ILE A 571 20.71 5.55 16.65
CA ILE A 571 19.83 6.31 15.78
C ILE A 571 19.82 5.68 14.36
N ARG A 572 20.99 5.29 13.85
CA ARG A 572 21.08 4.55 12.56
C ARG A 572 20.30 3.23 12.61
N LYS A 573 20.38 2.48 13.72
CA LYS A 573 19.57 1.28 13.94
C LYS A 573 18.07 1.61 13.98
N MET A 574 17.66 2.71 14.61
CA MET A 574 16.26 3.12 14.65
C MET A 574 15.71 3.55 13.30
N VAL A 575 16.48 4.27 12.49
CA VAL A 575 16.13 4.59 11.10
C VAL A 575 16.00 3.30 10.27
N LEU A 576 16.87 2.32 10.51
CA LEU A 576 16.77 1.00 9.89
C LEU A 576 15.54 0.22 10.42
N LEU A 577 15.21 0.34 11.70
CA LEU A 577 14.02 -0.26 12.30
C LEU A 577 12.73 0.32 11.73
N ASP A 578 12.65 1.63 11.44
CA ASP A 578 11.54 2.23 10.72
C ASP A 578 11.36 1.57 9.33
N MET A 579 12.48 1.43 8.60
CA MET A 579 12.48 0.70 7.31
C MET A 579 12.10 -0.78 7.48
N LEU A 580 12.48 -1.40 8.60
CA LEU A 580 12.20 -2.81 8.93
C LEU A 580 10.81 -2.99 9.58
N GLU A 581 10.27 -2.04 10.32
CA GLU A 581 8.87 -2.10 10.82
C GLU A 581 7.88 -2.08 9.65
N GLN A 582 8.16 -1.29 8.64
CA GLN A 582 7.47 -1.41 7.35
C GLN A 582 7.70 -2.80 6.71
N GLN A 583 8.72 -3.55 7.14
CA GLN A 583 9.03 -4.93 6.73
C GLN A 583 8.52 -6.00 7.72
N GLN A 584 8.57 -5.74 9.05
CA GLN A 584 8.15 -6.68 10.12
C GLN A 584 6.64 -6.78 10.33
N GLU A 585 5.82 -6.01 9.61
CA GLU A 585 4.39 -6.31 9.51
C GLU A 585 4.12 -7.75 9.00
N GLU A 586 5.17 -8.51 8.69
CA GLU A 586 5.10 -9.81 8.00
C GLU A 586 5.55 -11.02 8.81
N GLU A 587 5.91 -10.91 10.08
CA GLU A 587 6.12 -12.14 10.85
C GLU A 587 4.82 -12.94 10.92
N ASP A 588 4.91 -14.21 10.48
CA ASP A 588 3.84 -15.22 10.49
C ASP A 588 3.49 -15.63 11.94
N THR A 589 3.07 -14.64 12.72
CA THR A 589 2.66 -14.82 14.10
C THR A 589 1.21 -15.29 14.15
N ASP A 590 0.91 -16.28 15.02
CA ASP A 590 -0.45 -16.79 15.19
C ASP A 590 -1.34 -15.75 15.87
N LYS A 591 -1.90 -14.80 15.07
CA LYS A 591 -2.72 -13.67 15.50
C LYS A 591 -3.92 -13.48 14.59
N VAL A 592 -5.06 -13.04 15.14
CA VAL A 592 -6.22 -12.61 14.35
C VAL A 592 -5.87 -11.34 13.59
N ASN A 593 -6.20 -11.29 12.30
CA ASN A 593 -5.91 -10.13 11.45
C ASN A 593 -7.07 -9.15 11.48
N LEU A 594 -6.82 -7.91 11.87
CA LEU A 594 -7.74 -6.77 11.79
C LEU A 594 -7.30 -5.86 10.65
N LEU A 595 -8.15 -5.67 9.62
CA LEU A 595 -7.79 -4.90 8.43
C LEU A 595 -8.95 -4.07 7.91
N THR A 596 -8.64 -2.93 7.30
CA THR A 596 -9.63 -2.30 6.41
C THR A 596 -9.80 -3.14 5.14
N LEU A 597 -10.95 -3.03 4.49
CA LEU A 597 -11.21 -3.69 3.20
C LEU A 597 -10.14 -3.33 2.15
N HIS A 598 -9.66 -2.07 2.15
CA HIS A 598 -8.57 -1.63 1.25
C HIS A 598 -7.24 -2.33 1.57
N ALA A 599 -6.89 -2.45 2.85
CA ALA A 599 -5.65 -3.11 3.28
C ALA A 599 -5.68 -4.62 3.04
N ALA A 600 -6.88 -5.21 2.92
CA ALA A 600 -7.04 -6.63 2.63
C ALA A 600 -6.80 -6.99 1.16
N LYS A 601 -6.70 -5.99 0.25
CA LYS A 601 -6.39 -6.23 -1.17
C LYS A 601 -5.04 -6.94 -1.31
N GLY A 602 -5.00 -7.98 -2.14
CA GLY A 602 -3.81 -8.83 -2.31
C GLY A 602 -3.68 -9.96 -1.29
N LEU A 603 -4.34 -9.87 -0.13
CA LEU A 603 -4.30 -10.90 0.92
C LEU A 603 -5.39 -11.94 0.73
N GLU A 604 -5.32 -13.05 1.52
CA GLU A 604 -6.34 -14.09 1.54
C GLU A 604 -6.30 -14.85 2.87
N PHE A 605 -7.48 -15.22 3.38
CA PHE A 605 -7.63 -15.87 4.67
C PHE A 605 -8.61 -17.05 4.57
N PRO A 606 -8.40 -18.14 5.32
CA PRO A 606 -9.36 -19.23 5.39
C PRO A 606 -10.76 -18.76 5.80
N TYR A 607 -10.88 -17.92 6.83
CA TYR A 607 -12.13 -17.44 7.40
C TYR A 607 -12.13 -15.93 7.50
N VAL A 608 -13.13 -15.30 6.90
CA VAL A 608 -13.28 -13.83 6.86
C VAL A 608 -14.58 -13.41 7.54
N TYR A 609 -14.49 -12.44 8.42
CA TYR A 609 -15.59 -11.73 9.02
C TYR A 609 -15.61 -10.31 8.44
N MET A 610 -16.67 -9.91 7.75
CA MET A 610 -16.85 -8.54 7.31
C MET A 610 -17.88 -7.87 8.21
N ILE A 611 -17.50 -6.81 8.90
CA ILE A 611 -18.33 -6.11 9.87
C ILE A 611 -18.83 -4.76 9.35
N GLY A 612 -19.95 -4.30 9.89
CA GLY A 612 -20.46 -2.97 9.58
C GLY A 612 -21.13 -2.88 8.21
N LEU A 613 -21.92 -3.90 7.85
CA LEU A 613 -22.66 -3.91 6.59
C LEU A 613 -23.97 -3.10 6.71
N GLU A 614 -23.81 -1.78 6.83
CA GLU A 614 -24.90 -0.82 6.90
C GLU A 614 -24.69 0.33 5.92
N GLU A 615 -25.78 0.96 5.49
CA GLU A 615 -25.74 2.22 4.75
C GLU A 615 -24.96 3.29 5.52
N GLU A 616 -24.28 4.16 4.80
CA GLU A 616 -23.36 5.19 5.30
C GLU A 616 -22.01 4.65 5.84
N LEU A 617 -21.85 3.33 6.02
CA LEU A 617 -20.59 2.67 6.32
C LEU A 617 -20.05 1.88 5.12
N LEU A 618 -20.81 0.91 4.62
CA LEU A 618 -20.52 0.17 3.41
C LEU A 618 -21.84 -0.07 2.64
N PRO A 619 -22.20 0.78 1.67
CA PRO A 619 -21.38 1.86 1.08
C PRO A 619 -21.18 3.06 2.00
N HIS A 620 -20.03 3.74 1.82
CA HIS A 620 -19.69 4.91 2.63
C HIS A 620 -20.58 6.12 2.28
N LYS A 621 -20.93 6.96 3.28
CA LYS A 621 -21.81 8.13 3.10
C LYS A 621 -21.36 9.09 1.99
N ASN A 622 -20.03 9.30 1.84
CA ASN A 622 -19.50 10.19 0.81
C ASN A 622 -19.69 9.61 -0.60
N SER A 623 -19.56 8.29 -0.75
CA SER A 623 -19.78 7.61 -2.02
C SER A 623 -21.26 7.58 -2.42
N ILE A 624 -22.16 7.53 -1.43
CA ILE A 624 -23.60 7.68 -1.66
C ILE A 624 -23.91 9.11 -2.15
N ALA A 625 -23.34 10.12 -1.50
CA ALA A 625 -23.55 11.53 -1.86
C ALA A 625 -22.93 11.91 -3.22
N ALA A 626 -21.83 11.26 -3.60
CA ALA A 626 -21.13 11.47 -4.87
C ALA A 626 -21.62 10.52 -5.99
N GLU A 627 -22.63 9.68 -5.73
CA GLU A 627 -23.15 8.66 -6.67
C GLU A 627 -22.09 7.68 -7.19
N THR A 628 -21.04 7.42 -6.40
CA THR A 628 -19.92 6.49 -6.73
C THR A 628 -20.08 5.13 -6.06
N ILE A 629 -21.29 4.56 -6.13
CA ILE A 629 -21.62 3.26 -5.50
C ILE A 629 -20.82 2.10 -6.10
N GLU A 630 -20.44 2.21 -7.37
CA GLU A 630 -19.68 1.19 -8.08
C GLU A 630 -18.34 0.91 -7.41
N GLU A 631 -17.65 1.93 -6.89
CA GLU A 631 -16.37 1.74 -6.18
C GLU A 631 -16.58 1.00 -4.85
N GLU A 632 -17.62 1.35 -4.09
CA GLU A 632 -17.96 0.66 -2.83
C GLU A 632 -18.39 -0.80 -3.09
N ARG A 633 -19.06 -1.06 -4.25
CA ARG A 633 -19.41 -2.43 -4.65
C ARG A 633 -18.16 -3.24 -5.03
N ARG A 634 -17.17 -2.64 -5.70
CA ARG A 634 -15.86 -3.26 -5.91
C ARG A 634 -15.16 -3.55 -4.58
N LEU A 635 -15.31 -2.66 -3.60
CA LEU A 635 -14.74 -2.87 -2.27
C LEU A 635 -15.43 -4.03 -1.53
N MET A 636 -16.76 -4.16 -1.63
CA MET A 636 -17.51 -5.32 -1.15
C MET A 636 -17.04 -6.61 -1.84
N TYR A 637 -16.89 -6.60 -3.17
CA TYR A 637 -16.35 -7.71 -3.96
C TYR A 637 -14.94 -8.10 -3.51
N VAL A 638 -14.06 -7.11 -3.30
CA VAL A 638 -12.71 -7.37 -2.76
C VAL A 638 -12.80 -8.07 -1.42
N GLY A 639 -13.62 -7.59 -0.49
CA GLY A 639 -13.81 -8.22 0.83
C GLY A 639 -14.27 -9.67 0.75
N ILE A 640 -15.33 -9.94 -0.02
CA ILE A 640 -15.86 -11.31 -0.23
C ILE A 640 -14.77 -12.24 -0.77
N THR A 641 -14.00 -11.78 -1.77
CA THR A 641 -12.98 -12.60 -2.44
C THR A 641 -11.71 -12.79 -1.61
N ARG A 642 -11.62 -12.21 -0.39
CA ARG A 642 -10.53 -12.53 0.56
C ARG A 642 -10.75 -13.87 1.25
N ALA A 643 -12.00 -14.34 1.35
CA ALA A 643 -12.35 -15.60 1.99
C ALA A 643 -11.99 -16.80 1.11
N ARG A 644 -11.35 -17.81 1.72
CA ARG A 644 -11.02 -19.09 1.06
C ARG A 644 -12.08 -20.14 1.33
N GLN A 645 -12.54 -20.27 2.58
CA GLN A 645 -13.42 -21.35 3.05
C GLN A 645 -14.73 -20.82 3.64
N GLY A 646 -14.65 -19.87 4.57
CA GLY A 646 -15.82 -19.36 5.27
C GLY A 646 -15.92 -17.82 5.21
N LEU A 647 -17.15 -17.34 5.04
CA LEU A 647 -17.49 -15.92 5.05
C LEU A 647 -18.63 -15.65 6.01
N THR A 648 -18.43 -14.74 6.94
CA THR A 648 -19.44 -14.25 7.87
C THR A 648 -19.57 -12.73 7.71
N LEU A 649 -20.79 -12.26 7.56
CA LEU A 649 -21.13 -10.84 7.40
C LEU A 649 -21.87 -10.39 8.64
N THR A 650 -21.61 -9.17 9.14
CA THR A 650 -22.32 -8.66 10.30
C THR A 650 -22.84 -7.25 10.08
N LEU A 651 -23.94 -6.91 10.75
CA LEU A 651 -24.53 -5.59 10.77
C LEU A 651 -25.10 -5.30 12.16
N ALA A 652 -25.09 -4.02 12.53
CA ALA A 652 -25.68 -3.54 13.77
C ALA A 652 -26.95 -2.72 13.51
N GLU A 653 -28.00 -2.92 14.33
CA GLU A 653 -29.26 -2.14 14.24
C GLU A 653 -29.04 -0.68 14.67
N GLN A 654 -28.08 -0.44 15.57
CA GLN A 654 -27.75 0.91 16.08
C GLN A 654 -26.23 1.06 16.20
N ARG A 655 -25.73 2.27 15.95
CA ARG A 655 -24.32 2.63 16.20
C ARG A 655 -24.17 3.93 16.95
N LYS A 656 -23.13 4.03 17.77
CA LYS A 656 -22.80 5.24 18.51
C LYS A 656 -22.07 6.23 17.58
N ASN A 657 -22.66 7.38 17.35
CA ASN A 657 -22.08 8.46 16.57
C ASN A 657 -22.11 9.77 17.37
N GLY A 658 -20.95 10.37 17.65
CA GLY A 658 -20.86 11.61 18.43
C GLY A 658 -21.49 11.54 19.84
N GLY A 659 -21.53 10.35 20.45
CA GLY A 659 -22.14 10.12 21.78
C GLY A 659 -23.63 9.76 21.73
N GLN A 660 -24.29 9.86 20.59
CA GLN A 660 -25.69 9.49 20.40
C GLN A 660 -25.83 8.16 19.66
N MET A 661 -26.88 7.38 20.01
CA MET A 661 -27.20 6.15 19.30
C MET A 661 -28.00 6.51 18.04
N LYS A 662 -27.48 6.12 16.88
CA LYS A 662 -28.13 6.28 15.57
C LYS A 662 -28.66 4.93 15.11
N GLN A 663 -29.93 4.88 14.67
CA GLN A 663 -30.49 3.71 14.00
C GLN A 663 -29.85 3.54 12.63
N MET A 664 -29.41 2.32 12.32
CA MET A 664 -28.75 1.99 11.06
C MET A 664 -29.69 1.23 10.13
N THR A 665 -29.50 1.44 8.84
CA THR A 665 -30.18 0.68 7.78
C THR A 665 -29.22 -0.38 7.25
N PRO A 666 -29.66 -1.64 7.05
CA PRO A 666 -28.82 -2.66 6.43
C PRO A 666 -28.27 -2.20 5.08
N SER A 667 -27.05 -2.59 4.79
CA SER A 667 -26.41 -2.28 3.51
C SER A 667 -27.20 -2.85 2.34
N ARG A 668 -27.38 -2.07 1.28
CA ARG A 668 -27.99 -2.52 0.02
C ARG A 668 -27.25 -3.70 -0.61
N PHE A 669 -25.96 -3.85 -0.35
CA PHE A 669 -25.18 -4.97 -0.85
C PHE A 669 -25.61 -6.32 -0.30
N LEU A 670 -26.29 -6.36 0.85
CA LEU A 670 -26.87 -7.60 1.39
C LEU A 670 -28.04 -8.11 0.54
N ASP A 671 -28.81 -7.21 -0.06
CA ASP A 671 -29.92 -7.56 -0.97
C ASP A 671 -29.39 -8.02 -2.34
N GLU A 672 -28.17 -7.61 -2.71
CA GLU A 672 -27.51 -8.03 -3.94
C GLU A 672 -26.88 -9.46 -3.85
N LEU A 673 -26.84 -10.07 -2.66
CA LEU A 673 -26.30 -11.40 -2.47
C LEU A 673 -27.31 -12.49 -2.89
N PRO A 674 -26.85 -13.71 -3.29
CA PRO A 674 -27.73 -14.83 -3.60
C PRO A 674 -28.39 -15.35 -2.33
N GLN A 675 -29.65 -15.03 -2.11
CA GLN A 675 -30.38 -15.24 -0.86
C GLN A 675 -30.46 -16.72 -0.44
N ASP A 676 -30.48 -17.67 -1.40
CA ASP A 676 -30.48 -19.11 -1.14
C ASP A 676 -29.19 -19.63 -0.49
N ASP A 677 -28.10 -18.87 -0.59
CA ASP A 677 -26.79 -19.22 -0.05
C ASP A 677 -26.49 -18.53 1.30
N LEU A 678 -27.51 -17.86 1.90
CA LEU A 678 -27.37 -17.07 3.11
C LEU A 678 -28.09 -17.71 4.29
N ASP A 679 -27.43 -17.73 5.45
CA ASP A 679 -28.03 -18.05 6.75
C ASP A 679 -28.08 -16.82 7.65
N TRP A 680 -29.29 -16.33 7.93
CA TRP A 680 -29.53 -15.14 8.74
C TRP A 680 -29.69 -15.50 10.21
N LEU A 681 -28.76 -15.06 11.05
CA LEU A 681 -28.76 -15.23 12.50
C LEU A 681 -29.16 -13.92 13.20
N GLY A 682 -30.10 -13.99 14.13
CA GLY A 682 -30.53 -12.81 14.93
C GLY A 682 -31.62 -11.95 14.28
N ARG A 683 -32.02 -12.21 13.05
CA ARG A 683 -33.18 -11.53 12.44
C ARG A 683 -34.45 -12.10 13.07
N LYS A 684 -35.28 -11.25 13.73
CA LYS A 684 -36.64 -11.64 14.08
C LYS A 684 -37.33 -11.99 12.75
N LYS A 685 -37.55 -13.28 12.49
CA LYS A 685 -38.39 -13.69 11.35
C LYS A 685 -39.71 -12.91 11.48
N LYS A 686 -40.06 -12.04 10.55
CA LYS A 686 -41.43 -11.68 10.32
C LYS A 686 -42.14 -12.98 9.95
N LEU A 687 -42.77 -13.60 10.94
CA LEU A 687 -43.52 -14.82 10.77
C LEU A 687 -44.67 -14.55 9.79
N ALA A 688 -44.49 -15.00 8.55
CA ALA A 688 -45.62 -15.39 7.74
C ALA A 688 -46.07 -16.76 8.30
N GLY A 689 -47.09 -16.79 9.13
CA GLY A 689 -47.70 -18.00 9.65
C GLY A 689 -47.29 -18.39 11.07
N ASN A 690 -48.24 -18.48 11.94
CA ASN A 690 -48.18 -18.94 13.33
C ASN A 690 -47.48 -20.35 13.41
N ILE A 691 -46.23 -20.38 13.81
CA ILE A 691 -45.57 -21.61 14.28
C ILE A 691 -45.35 -21.45 15.78
N ASP A 692 -45.93 -22.41 16.55
CA ASP A 692 -45.90 -22.47 18.01
C ASP A 692 -44.43 -22.46 18.51
N PRO A 693 -44.02 -21.51 19.40
CA PRO A 693 -42.64 -21.44 19.96
C PRO A 693 -42.21 -22.73 20.67
N LYS A 694 -43.15 -23.55 21.15
CA LYS A 694 -42.86 -24.86 21.78
C LYS A 694 -42.35 -25.90 20.80
N LEU A 695 -42.84 -25.88 19.57
CA LEU A 695 -42.36 -26.82 18.51
C LEU A 695 -40.95 -26.46 18.04
N GLN A 696 -40.61 -25.18 18.00
CA GLN A 696 -39.23 -24.74 17.67
C GLN A 696 -38.22 -25.13 18.75
N ALA A 697 -38.57 -24.98 20.02
CA ALA A 697 -37.70 -25.37 21.13
C ALA A 697 -37.49 -26.88 21.18
N GLN A 698 -38.51 -27.69 20.85
CA GLN A 698 -38.39 -29.15 20.75
C GLN A 698 -37.47 -29.58 19.60
N HIS A 699 -37.58 -28.97 18.43
CA HIS A 699 -36.72 -29.27 17.28
C HIS A 699 -35.27 -28.87 17.51
N TYR A 700 -35.03 -27.75 18.24
CA TYR A 700 -33.69 -27.32 18.65
C TYR A 700 -33.06 -28.28 19.66
N LEU A 701 -33.83 -28.78 20.61
CA LEU A 701 -33.38 -29.77 21.61
C LEU A 701 -33.14 -31.16 20.97
N GLU A 702 -33.91 -31.56 19.97
CA GLU A 702 -33.69 -32.79 19.23
C GLU A 702 -32.39 -32.71 18.38
N ASN A 703 -32.14 -31.60 17.73
CA ASN A 703 -30.92 -31.38 16.99
C ASN A 703 -29.66 -31.33 17.91
N LEU A 704 -29.76 -30.74 19.07
CA LEU A 704 -28.70 -30.76 20.09
C LEU A 704 -28.45 -32.20 20.63
N ARG A 705 -29.50 -32.95 20.88
CA ARG A 705 -29.39 -34.36 21.29
C ARG A 705 -28.79 -35.27 20.20
N ALA A 706 -29.06 -35.00 18.94
CA ALA A 706 -28.44 -35.71 17.82
C ALA A 706 -26.95 -35.38 17.66
N LEU A 707 -26.52 -34.13 17.97
CA LEU A 707 -25.12 -33.71 17.97
C LEU A 707 -24.30 -34.30 19.15
N ILE A 708 -24.93 -34.53 20.29
CA ILE A 708 -24.30 -35.11 21.50
C ILE A 708 -24.15 -36.65 21.39
N LYS A 709 -24.90 -37.30 20.49
CA LYS A 709 -24.85 -38.76 20.26
C LYS A 709 -23.87 -39.17 19.13
N ARG A 710 -23.17 -38.24 18.51
CA ARG A 710 -22.03 -38.47 17.63
C ARG A 710 -20.73 -38.06 18.33
#